data_64bf913fe30410725091caaeb6428c57
#
_entry.id   64bf913fe30410725091caaeb6428c57
#
_cell.length_a   1.000
_cell.length_b   1.000
_cell.length_c   1.000
_cell.angle_alpha   90.00
_cell.angle_beta   90.00
_cell.angle_gamma   90.00
#
_symmetry.space_group_name_H-M   'P 1'
#
loop_
_entity.id
_entity.type
_entity.pdbx_description
1 polymer ?
#
loop_
_entity_poly.entity_id
_entity_poly.type
_entity_poly.pdbx_seq_one_letter_code
_entity_poly.pdbx_strand_id
1 'polypeptide(L)'
;MVARFNIYFNATQKMDIALDGLAKKQKDDFNAIIDIYPYGTAADAKGMREPMEGAMKKASKVIQNKPRSKWADDAYFLIGQTQFFSGDYYAAIETFQFVNNSYTDTDIKAMSQLWLMKSYIQQGKLDDAEAILGLLGENKSTNRDFLTQLNLSGGDLLIKQGKSKEATTLLRTALPKLKDRTLKYRTHFVLGQVYLKQMEYEKANAQFIKVLKMNAPYEYVFQANLGMAKSSAQNGGQGIQKTKKYLKRMLDDDKNIEYFDQIYYEIAKLEFSTGNDNLGLDYMRKSAQNASNNNTQRTKTYLFLADYFFANRNYSDAQAYYDSTVAVIPVDFENAAKIKVKHSILSKLIESIETIAIQDSLLTLSNLDMDVLDKRINKRIEDEEERKRELAEAAKIKQEQDRLNAKNSSGGGGLNTNPIGGVWYFYNTSAVGRGVNDFQRTWGNRPYGDFWRFGNKNSMEKELTSKQDDTKEQDISDPDIYNGNEDEEQAEALKDIDASKRKYYAAIPFSATAKLVAKRKIQAAYLAIGKIYFDDLREYIRSDKELSTLLSRYPGTMHKPEALFYLSKANAEMGDSTKAANYAKQIADEYPETLFNSVLNNKEVQEDVGDKEVVVLYQKMYEAYNRDSFDELTNIKKEIDRTYAGNSIQAKIDYLYALALGKKGGKAEYIKELEIVKEAYPGTDVGEMAAYTLRILSAEDEAVTSSNLYKYSKESTFFYVITGETTKETNVEIQLNNYNQKFFGSTPLQVKSLVFSNKQLFYIKQFKNQNTAKKYHNDITSSSDFLESAGLKNSTLYYISEANFRSLVKSKEEEEYLSFFKNKYN
;
A
#
# COMPACT_ATOMS: atom_id res chain seq x y z
N MET A 1 54.05 2.78 17.48
CA MET A 1 53.84 4.01 16.66
C MET A 1 53.05 3.73 15.37
N VAL A 2 53.51 2.87 14.46
CA VAL A 2 52.87 2.66 13.13
C VAL A 2 51.41 2.23 13.21
N ALA A 3 51.07 1.28 14.10
CA ALA A 3 49.67 0.85 14.26
C ALA A 3 48.76 1.98 14.70
N ARG A 4 49.19 2.86 15.61
CA ARG A 4 48.42 3.98 16.14
C ARG A 4 48.30 5.13 15.16
N PHE A 5 49.47 5.68 14.74
CA PHE A 5 49.50 6.98 14.03
C PHE A 5 49.29 6.87 12.53
N ASN A 6 49.61 5.73 11.91
CA ASN A 6 49.50 5.59 10.48
C ASN A 6 48.27 4.74 10.03
N ILE A 7 47.95 3.67 10.74
CA ILE A 7 46.93 2.73 10.28
C ILE A 7 45.60 3.01 10.99
N TYR A 8 45.57 2.90 12.34
CA TYR A 8 44.37 3.08 13.12
C TYR A 8 43.81 4.52 13.01
N PHE A 9 44.67 5.53 13.14
CA PHE A 9 44.27 6.93 12.98
C PHE A 9 43.66 7.21 11.60
N ASN A 10 44.25 6.66 10.52
CA ASN A 10 43.65 6.82 9.18
C ASN A 10 42.35 6.01 9.02
N ALA A 11 42.11 4.96 9.80
CA ALA A 11 40.83 4.26 9.83
C ALA A 11 39.74 5.10 10.49
N THR A 12 40.06 5.72 11.65
CA THR A 12 39.11 6.63 12.34
C THR A 12 38.78 7.85 11.50
N GLN A 13 39.73 8.48 10.83
CA GLN A 13 39.51 9.60 9.92
C GLN A 13 38.50 9.27 8.78
N LYS A 14 38.62 8.07 8.21
CA LYS A 14 37.68 7.62 7.19
C LYS A 14 36.29 7.36 7.77
N MET A 15 36.23 6.85 8.99
CA MET A 15 34.98 6.68 9.70
C MET A 15 34.31 8.03 10.00
N ASP A 16 35.05 9.02 10.46
CA ASP A 16 34.57 10.36 10.72
C ASP A 16 33.95 11.01 9.46
N ILE A 17 34.60 10.84 8.29
CA ILE A 17 34.06 11.30 6.99
C ILE A 17 32.71 10.62 6.69
N ALA A 18 32.61 9.31 6.95
CA ALA A 18 31.36 8.57 6.75
C ALA A 18 30.24 9.06 7.69
N LEU A 19 30.55 9.27 8.97
CA LEU A 19 29.61 9.75 9.98
C LEU A 19 29.11 11.16 9.66
N ASP A 20 30.02 12.07 9.27
CA ASP A 20 29.64 13.41 8.84
C ASP A 20 28.75 13.39 7.60
N GLY A 21 29.03 12.48 6.67
CA GLY A 21 28.24 12.27 5.47
C GLY A 21 26.82 11.75 5.78
N LEU A 22 26.70 10.81 6.70
CA LEU A 22 25.41 10.30 7.19
C LEU A 22 24.60 11.38 7.91
N ALA A 23 25.24 12.10 8.84
CA ALA A 23 24.59 13.16 9.59
C ALA A 23 24.00 14.27 8.70
N LYS A 24 24.68 14.60 7.58
CA LYS A 24 24.19 15.59 6.59
C LYS A 24 23.02 15.09 5.75
N LYS A 25 22.87 13.76 5.60
CA LYS A 25 21.76 13.16 4.84
C LYS A 25 20.57 12.80 5.70
N GLN A 26 20.73 12.76 7.02
CA GLN A 26 19.67 12.44 7.95
C GLN A 26 18.46 13.35 7.74
N LYS A 27 17.32 12.74 7.48
CA LYS A 27 16.01 13.40 7.49
C LYS A 27 15.17 12.80 8.61
N ASP A 28 14.76 13.64 9.55
CA ASP A 28 13.94 13.21 10.67
C ASP A 28 12.44 13.34 10.34
N ASP A 29 11.67 12.34 10.71
CA ASP A 29 10.20 12.46 10.70
C ASP A 29 9.72 13.09 12.01
N PHE A 30 9.49 14.39 11.99
CA PHE A 30 8.99 15.15 13.15
C PHE A 30 7.53 14.84 13.48
N ASN A 31 6.85 14.00 12.71
CA ASN A 31 5.51 13.52 13.01
C ASN A 31 5.50 12.42 14.09
N ALA A 32 6.64 11.76 14.26
CA ALA A 32 6.90 10.80 15.34
C ALA A 32 7.90 11.39 16.36
N ILE A 33 8.16 10.69 17.46
CA ILE A 33 9.31 10.99 18.31
C ILE A 33 10.55 10.61 17.50
N ILE A 34 11.40 11.60 17.19
CA ILE A 34 12.60 11.38 16.40
C ILE A 34 13.61 10.51 17.15
N ASP A 35 14.45 9.80 16.42
CA ASP A 35 15.58 9.07 17.00
C ASP A 35 16.59 10.03 17.66
N ILE A 36 17.14 9.63 18.81
CA ILE A 36 18.17 10.41 19.51
C ILE A 36 19.44 10.49 18.66
N TYR A 37 19.81 9.37 18.03
CA TYR A 37 21.03 9.27 17.23
C TYR A 37 20.73 9.42 15.73
N PRO A 38 21.47 10.28 14.99
CA PRO A 38 21.32 10.41 13.55
C PRO A 38 22.12 9.33 12.80
N TYR A 39 21.66 8.07 12.86
CA TYR A 39 22.38 6.96 12.24
C TYR A 39 22.29 6.93 10.70
N GLY A 40 21.35 7.66 10.10
CA GLY A 40 21.02 7.56 8.69
C GLY A 40 20.22 6.31 8.36
N THR A 41 19.82 6.20 7.10
CA THR A 41 19.10 5.04 6.56
C THR A 41 20.08 4.09 5.85
N ALA A 42 19.65 2.85 5.58
CA ALA A 42 20.41 1.91 4.75
C ALA A 42 20.72 2.46 3.35
N ALA A 43 19.87 3.35 2.80
CA ALA A 43 20.12 4.02 1.53
C ALA A 43 21.22 5.09 1.67
N ASP A 44 21.26 5.81 2.79
CA ASP A 44 22.31 6.80 3.08
C ASP A 44 23.68 6.11 3.27
N ALA A 45 23.68 4.94 3.95
CA ALA A 45 24.87 4.12 4.15
C ALA A 45 25.49 3.66 2.82
N LYS A 46 24.68 3.31 1.81
CA LYS A 46 25.18 3.00 0.46
C LYS A 46 25.97 4.15 -0.16
N GLY A 47 25.55 5.39 0.09
CA GLY A 47 26.28 6.58 -0.37
C GLY A 47 27.59 6.85 0.36
N MET A 48 27.81 6.22 1.53
CA MET A 48 29.04 6.31 2.33
C MET A 48 29.89 5.04 2.29
N ARG A 49 29.63 4.16 1.32
CA ARG A 49 30.29 2.85 1.20
C ARG A 49 31.81 2.98 1.08
N GLU A 50 32.31 3.88 0.24
CA GLU A 50 33.76 4.02 -0.02
C GLU A 50 34.52 4.41 1.28
N PRO A 51 34.17 5.47 2.04
CA PRO A 51 34.86 5.76 3.29
C PRO A 51 34.67 4.65 4.34
N MET A 52 33.53 3.99 4.42
CA MET A 52 33.29 2.89 5.37
C MET A 52 34.15 1.66 5.06
N GLU A 53 34.16 1.20 3.82
CA GLU A 53 35.07 0.10 3.38
C GLU A 53 36.55 0.48 3.58
N GLY A 54 36.88 1.74 3.34
CA GLY A 54 38.23 2.27 3.56
C GLY A 54 38.64 2.23 5.05
N ALA A 55 37.69 2.55 5.97
CA ALA A 55 37.91 2.45 7.40
C ALA A 55 38.10 0.99 7.83
N MET A 56 37.22 0.10 7.39
CA MET A 56 37.26 -1.34 7.66
C MET A 56 38.56 -1.98 7.16
N LYS A 57 38.94 -1.69 5.91
CA LYS A 57 40.18 -2.21 5.33
C LYS A 57 41.44 -1.77 6.10
N LYS A 58 41.47 -0.53 6.62
CA LYS A 58 42.57 -0.04 7.42
C LYS A 58 42.57 -0.64 8.83
N ALA A 59 41.43 -0.76 9.49
CA ALA A 59 41.30 -1.44 10.77
C ALA A 59 41.73 -2.91 10.68
N SER A 60 41.31 -3.64 9.64
CA SER A 60 41.72 -5.03 9.39
C SER A 60 43.23 -5.15 9.21
N LYS A 61 43.92 -4.16 8.60
CA LYS A 61 45.39 -4.17 8.52
C LYS A 61 46.10 -4.04 9.87
N VAL A 62 45.50 -3.39 10.86
CA VAL A 62 46.07 -3.39 12.23
C VAL A 62 46.03 -4.80 12.78
N ILE A 63 44.93 -5.50 12.64
CA ILE A 63 44.68 -6.86 13.15
C ILE A 63 45.64 -7.85 12.45
N GLN A 64 45.70 -7.82 11.11
CA GLN A 64 46.54 -8.74 10.33
C GLN A 64 48.04 -8.54 10.57
N ASN A 65 48.52 -7.28 10.53
CA ASN A 65 49.95 -6.99 10.55
C ASN A 65 50.49 -6.77 11.96
N LYS A 66 49.63 -6.47 12.94
CA LYS A 66 50.02 -6.15 14.31
C LYS A 66 49.03 -6.74 15.35
N PRO A 67 48.77 -8.06 15.34
CA PRO A 67 47.72 -8.69 16.16
C PRO A 67 48.00 -8.57 17.67
N ARG A 68 49.28 -8.40 18.08
CA ARG A 68 49.66 -8.19 19.48
C ARG A 68 49.74 -6.71 19.88
N SER A 69 49.26 -5.80 18.98
CA SER A 69 49.20 -4.38 19.30
C SER A 69 48.11 -4.11 20.30
N LYS A 70 48.36 -3.20 21.24
CA LYS A 70 47.32 -2.67 22.14
C LYS A 70 46.18 -1.91 21.43
N TRP A 71 46.22 -1.78 20.11
CA TRP A 71 45.21 -1.19 19.26
C TRP A 71 44.45 -2.25 18.46
N ALA A 72 44.62 -3.53 18.76
CA ALA A 72 43.92 -4.60 18.04
C ALA A 72 42.44 -4.67 18.43
N ASP A 73 42.12 -4.54 19.72
CA ASP A 73 40.79 -4.44 20.28
C ASP A 73 40.02 -3.22 19.74
N ASP A 74 40.65 -2.04 19.76
CA ASP A 74 40.15 -0.80 19.14
C ASP A 74 39.85 -0.99 17.65
N ALA A 75 40.70 -1.71 16.93
CA ALA A 75 40.52 -1.99 15.51
C ALA A 75 39.31 -2.92 15.25
N TYR A 76 39.12 -3.97 16.04
CA TYR A 76 37.91 -4.80 15.97
C TYR A 76 36.69 -4.01 16.34
N PHE A 77 36.75 -3.20 17.37
CA PHE A 77 35.66 -2.33 17.79
C PHE A 77 35.25 -1.37 16.67
N LEU A 78 36.20 -0.74 15.97
CA LEU A 78 35.97 0.13 14.83
C LEU A 78 35.34 -0.65 13.63
N ILE A 79 35.73 -1.91 13.41
CA ILE A 79 35.10 -2.77 12.40
C ILE A 79 33.60 -2.98 12.75
N GLY A 80 33.30 -3.32 14.00
CA GLY A 80 31.92 -3.46 14.47
C GLY A 80 31.09 -2.18 14.28
N GLN A 81 31.69 -1.01 14.58
CA GLN A 81 31.03 0.28 14.32
C GLN A 81 30.80 0.50 12.82
N THR A 82 31.76 0.17 11.97
CA THR A 82 31.63 0.32 10.52
C THR A 82 30.51 -0.58 9.97
N GLN A 83 30.41 -1.82 10.44
CA GLN A 83 29.32 -2.75 10.11
C GLN A 83 27.96 -2.19 10.55
N PHE A 84 27.87 -1.69 11.78
CA PHE A 84 26.68 -1.06 12.31
C PHE A 84 26.17 0.09 11.42
N PHE A 85 27.04 1.05 11.10
CA PHE A 85 26.68 2.20 10.26
C PHE A 85 26.46 1.84 8.78
N SER A 86 26.97 0.69 8.36
CA SER A 86 26.64 0.13 7.03
C SER A 86 25.26 -0.55 7.00
N GLY A 87 24.58 -0.68 8.14
CA GLY A 87 23.29 -1.38 8.29
C GLY A 87 23.42 -2.90 8.44
N ASP A 88 24.66 -3.43 8.50
CA ASP A 88 24.92 -4.86 8.74
C ASP A 88 24.98 -5.14 10.24
N TYR A 89 23.81 -5.08 10.88
CA TYR A 89 23.70 -5.26 12.32
C TYR A 89 24.05 -6.68 12.79
N TYR A 90 23.88 -7.69 11.94
CA TYR A 90 24.25 -9.07 12.30
C TYR A 90 25.76 -9.21 12.44
N ALA A 91 26.51 -8.77 11.46
CA ALA A 91 27.98 -8.77 11.54
C ALA A 91 28.51 -7.87 12.66
N ALA A 92 27.85 -6.72 12.91
CA ALA A 92 28.21 -5.84 14.03
C ALA A 92 28.04 -6.55 15.38
N ILE A 93 26.92 -7.26 15.57
CA ILE A 93 26.64 -8.06 16.80
C ILE A 93 27.74 -9.09 17.02
N GLU A 94 28.06 -9.89 15.99
CA GLU A 94 29.12 -10.90 16.07
C GLU A 94 30.48 -10.28 16.42
N THR A 95 30.81 -9.16 15.81
CA THR A 95 32.08 -8.47 16.06
C THR A 95 32.13 -7.90 17.48
N PHE A 96 31.08 -7.28 17.98
CA PHE A 96 31.04 -6.76 19.36
C PHE A 96 31.03 -7.88 20.41
N GLN A 97 30.36 -9.00 20.14
CA GLN A 97 30.44 -10.19 21.00
C GLN A 97 31.87 -10.76 21.03
N PHE A 98 32.53 -10.83 19.90
CA PHE A 98 33.93 -11.27 19.80
C PHE A 98 34.84 -10.37 20.65
N VAL A 99 34.74 -9.03 20.53
CA VAL A 99 35.55 -8.09 21.34
C VAL A 99 35.27 -8.28 22.83
N ASN A 100 34.00 -8.38 23.23
CA ASN A 100 33.62 -8.60 24.61
C ASN A 100 34.20 -9.89 25.21
N ASN A 101 34.29 -10.96 24.41
CA ASN A 101 34.74 -12.27 24.89
C ASN A 101 36.25 -12.48 24.80
N SER A 102 36.92 -11.85 23.84
CA SER A 102 38.32 -12.11 23.52
C SER A 102 39.32 -11.16 24.19
N TYR A 103 38.86 -10.00 24.63
CA TYR A 103 39.73 -8.99 25.26
C TYR A 103 39.45 -8.79 26.74
N THR A 104 40.47 -8.36 27.47
CA THR A 104 40.40 -8.18 28.92
C THR A 104 40.22 -6.73 29.38
N ASP A 105 40.44 -5.76 28.46
CA ASP A 105 40.26 -4.34 28.79
C ASP A 105 38.79 -4.07 29.13
N THR A 106 38.56 -3.55 30.32
CA THR A 106 37.20 -3.35 30.89
C THR A 106 36.46 -2.24 30.20
N ASP A 107 37.15 -1.21 29.70
CA ASP A 107 36.52 -0.07 29.00
C ASP A 107 36.05 -0.48 27.59
N ILE A 108 36.89 -1.21 26.85
CA ILE A 108 36.51 -1.68 25.51
C ILE A 108 35.38 -2.73 25.58
N LYS A 109 35.35 -3.57 26.60
CA LYS A 109 34.26 -4.53 26.86
C LYS A 109 32.95 -3.81 27.11
N ALA A 110 32.94 -2.83 28.02
CA ALA A 110 31.75 -2.05 28.36
C ALA A 110 31.22 -1.30 27.13
N MET A 111 32.12 -0.71 26.33
CA MET A 111 31.75 -0.05 25.06
C MET A 111 31.22 -1.03 24.01
N SER A 112 31.79 -2.24 23.94
CA SER A 112 31.32 -3.28 23.00
C SER A 112 29.92 -3.77 23.38
N GLN A 113 29.63 -3.96 24.65
CA GLN A 113 28.29 -4.30 25.17
C GLN A 113 27.29 -3.16 24.87
N LEU A 114 27.69 -1.90 25.02
CA LEU A 114 26.85 -0.76 24.68
C LEU A 114 26.50 -0.73 23.19
N TRP A 115 27.46 -1.01 22.30
CA TRP A 115 27.21 -1.07 20.87
C TRP A 115 26.45 -2.32 20.44
N LEU A 116 26.60 -3.42 21.16
CA LEU A 116 25.77 -4.61 21.01
C LEU A 116 24.30 -4.26 21.33
N MET A 117 24.03 -3.56 22.44
CA MET A 117 22.70 -3.05 22.79
C MET A 117 22.15 -2.15 21.67
N LYS A 118 22.95 -1.19 21.15
CA LYS A 118 22.53 -0.33 20.03
C LYS A 118 22.18 -1.14 18.77
N SER A 119 22.95 -2.20 18.49
CA SER A 119 22.69 -3.08 17.35
C SER A 119 21.36 -3.84 17.48
N TYR A 120 21.06 -4.33 18.68
CA TYR A 120 19.75 -4.96 18.95
C TYR A 120 18.58 -3.96 18.84
N ILE A 121 18.77 -2.72 19.32
CA ILE A 121 17.76 -1.66 19.15
C ILE A 121 17.45 -1.43 17.66
N GLN A 122 18.47 -1.37 16.79
CA GLN A 122 18.29 -1.17 15.36
C GLN A 122 17.66 -2.38 14.64
N GLN A 123 17.82 -3.59 15.19
CA GLN A 123 17.13 -4.80 14.72
C GLN A 123 15.69 -4.92 15.23
N GLY A 124 15.23 -4.05 16.13
CA GLY A 124 13.94 -4.18 16.80
C GLY A 124 13.89 -5.26 17.90
N LYS A 125 15.02 -5.85 18.27
CA LYS A 125 15.16 -6.84 19.38
C LYS A 125 15.26 -6.12 20.71
N LEU A 126 14.15 -5.51 21.13
CA LEU A 126 14.13 -4.60 22.27
C LEU A 126 14.34 -5.32 23.60
N ASP A 127 13.90 -6.58 23.72
CA ASP A 127 14.07 -7.39 24.93
C ASP A 127 15.54 -7.77 25.16
N ASP A 128 16.26 -8.16 24.08
CA ASP A 128 17.70 -8.44 24.14
C ASP A 128 18.49 -7.18 24.51
N ALA A 129 18.08 -6.03 23.97
CA ALA A 129 18.70 -4.74 24.29
C ALA A 129 18.43 -4.35 25.77
N GLU A 130 17.24 -4.62 26.31
CA GLU A 130 16.88 -4.36 27.70
C GLU A 130 17.70 -5.22 28.66
N ALA A 131 17.90 -6.50 28.34
CA ALA A 131 18.76 -7.39 29.13
C ALA A 131 20.19 -6.83 29.25
N ILE A 132 20.75 -6.32 28.16
CA ILE A 132 22.09 -5.69 28.18
C ILE A 132 22.07 -4.38 28.96
N LEU A 133 21.01 -3.56 28.85
CA LEU A 133 20.89 -2.34 29.65
C LEU A 133 20.90 -2.64 31.12
N GLY A 134 20.22 -3.70 31.58
CA GLY A 134 20.24 -4.18 32.97
C GLY A 134 21.65 -4.55 33.42
N LEU A 135 22.37 -5.36 32.63
CA LEU A 135 23.74 -5.77 32.94
C LEU A 135 24.71 -4.56 33.01
N LEU A 136 24.57 -3.60 32.10
CA LEU A 136 25.42 -2.40 32.09
C LEU A 136 25.06 -1.42 33.20
N GLY A 137 23.80 -1.41 33.67
CA GLY A 137 23.36 -0.60 34.80
C GLY A 137 23.99 -1.01 36.14
N GLU A 138 24.38 -2.26 36.28
CA GLU A 138 25.10 -2.79 37.45
C GLU A 138 26.62 -2.47 37.44
N ASN A 139 27.13 -2.05 36.26
CA ASN A 139 28.53 -1.75 36.09
C ASN A 139 28.93 -0.46 36.82
N LYS A 140 29.84 -0.60 37.79
CA LYS A 140 30.37 0.51 38.61
C LYS A 140 31.41 1.36 37.87
N SER A 141 31.31 1.49 36.54
CA SER A 141 32.22 2.30 35.75
C SER A 141 32.19 3.77 36.19
N THR A 142 33.38 4.36 36.34
CA THR A 142 33.54 5.79 36.61
C THR A 142 33.72 6.62 35.34
N ASN A 143 33.75 5.95 34.17
CA ASN A 143 33.95 6.61 32.90
C ASN A 143 32.70 7.43 32.54
N ARG A 144 32.82 8.76 32.58
CA ARG A 144 31.70 9.70 32.35
C ARG A 144 31.13 9.64 30.91
N ASP A 145 31.97 9.42 29.91
CA ASP A 145 31.53 9.40 28.51
C ASP A 145 30.74 8.08 28.24
N PHE A 146 31.18 6.95 28.80
CA PHE A 146 30.43 5.70 28.78
C PHE A 146 29.06 5.83 29.45
N LEU A 147 29.01 6.35 30.69
CA LEU A 147 27.76 6.51 31.42
C LEU A 147 26.79 7.47 30.72
N THR A 148 27.31 8.49 30.04
CA THR A 148 26.49 9.43 29.27
C THR A 148 25.88 8.71 28.06
N GLN A 149 26.67 7.93 27.32
CA GLN A 149 26.18 7.16 26.19
C GLN A 149 25.21 6.03 26.61
N LEU A 150 25.46 5.38 27.72
CA LEU A 150 24.58 4.36 28.31
C LEU A 150 23.19 4.95 28.60
N ASN A 151 23.15 6.09 29.30
CA ASN A 151 21.89 6.76 29.59
C ASN A 151 21.16 7.26 28.36
N LEU A 152 21.86 7.75 27.31
CA LEU A 152 21.24 8.15 26.05
C LEU A 152 20.67 6.93 25.31
N SER A 153 21.44 5.86 25.19
CA SER A 153 21.00 4.66 24.46
C SER A 153 19.89 3.92 25.22
N GLY A 154 19.96 3.89 26.55
CA GLY A 154 18.87 3.39 27.39
C GLY A 154 17.59 4.23 27.26
N GLY A 155 17.73 5.56 27.17
CA GLY A 155 16.60 6.44 26.91
C GLY A 155 15.97 6.20 25.54
N ASP A 156 16.78 5.98 24.48
CA ASP A 156 16.32 5.63 23.14
C ASP A 156 15.57 4.28 23.14
N LEU A 157 16.11 3.26 23.78
CA LEU A 157 15.46 1.96 23.96
C LEU A 157 14.09 2.09 24.63
N LEU A 158 14.04 2.78 25.77
CA LEU A 158 12.80 2.93 26.55
C LEU A 158 11.72 3.72 25.80
N ILE A 159 12.11 4.69 24.95
CA ILE A 159 11.17 5.38 24.04
C ILE A 159 10.57 4.38 23.06
N LYS A 160 11.41 3.54 22.43
CA LYS A 160 10.95 2.53 21.45
C LYS A 160 10.06 1.46 22.08
N GLN A 161 10.26 1.15 23.37
CA GLN A 161 9.39 0.28 24.15
C GLN A 161 8.11 0.97 24.67
N GLY A 162 7.95 2.29 24.49
CA GLY A 162 6.83 3.05 25.05
C GLY A 162 6.95 3.40 26.53
N LYS A 163 8.07 3.05 27.21
CA LYS A 163 8.36 3.34 28.63
C LYS A 163 8.82 4.79 28.83
N SER A 164 7.96 5.74 28.42
CA SER A 164 8.31 7.16 28.29
C SER A 164 8.74 7.85 29.60
N LYS A 165 8.19 7.44 30.75
CA LYS A 165 8.56 8.04 32.07
C LYS A 165 9.99 7.70 32.45
N GLU A 166 10.37 6.45 32.31
CA GLU A 166 11.72 5.94 32.58
C GLU A 166 12.75 6.56 31.64
N ALA A 167 12.40 6.63 30.35
CA ALA A 167 13.23 7.27 29.35
C ALA A 167 13.61 8.71 29.70
N THR A 168 12.63 9.53 30.17
CA THR A 168 12.90 10.93 30.55
C THR A 168 13.93 11.02 31.69
N THR A 169 13.97 10.06 32.60
CA THR A 169 14.93 10.04 33.72
C THR A 169 16.36 9.82 33.23
N LEU A 170 16.56 8.85 32.36
CA LEU A 170 17.87 8.56 31.77
C LEU A 170 18.37 9.73 30.88
N LEU A 171 17.52 10.26 30.01
CA LEU A 171 17.89 11.38 29.15
C LEU A 171 18.24 12.65 29.90
N ARG A 172 17.51 12.97 30.97
CA ARG A 172 17.83 14.09 31.86
C ARG A 172 19.16 13.92 32.60
N THR A 173 19.52 12.70 32.94
CA THR A 173 20.81 12.37 33.60
C THR A 173 21.98 12.52 32.60
N ALA A 174 21.78 12.18 31.32
CA ALA A 174 22.79 12.31 30.27
C ALA A 174 23.07 13.76 29.88
N LEU A 175 22.03 14.58 29.72
CA LEU A 175 22.08 15.92 29.13
C LEU A 175 23.16 16.87 29.69
N PRO A 176 23.36 17.01 31.03
CA PRO A 176 24.37 17.94 31.55
C PRO A 176 25.80 17.55 31.19
N LYS A 177 26.03 16.26 30.92
CA LYS A 177 27.34 15.70 30.64
C LYS A 177 27.62 15.58 29.13
N LEU A 178 26.61 15.79 28.29
CA LEU A 178 26.67 15.63 26.86
C LEU A 178 27.46 16.79 26.22
N LYS A 179 28.58 16.45 25.54
CA LYS A 179 29.47 17.42 24.90
C LYS A 179 29.06 17.68 23.46
N ASP A 180 28.58 16.64 22.76
CA ASP A 180 28.16 16.75 21.36
C ASP A 180 26.92 17.64 21.25
N ARG A 181 27.03 18.70 20.44
CA ARG A 181 25.99 19.71 20.29
C ARG A 181 24.79 19.16 19.53
N THR A 182 25.02 18.30 18.54
CA THR A 182 23.96 17.68 17.73
C THR A 182 23.12 16.78 18.61
N LEU A 183 23.73 15.85 19.31
CA LEU A 183 23.04 14.99 20.26
C LEU A 183 22.33 15.79 21.36
N LYS A 184 22.92 16.92 21.78
CA LYS A 184 22.35 17.75 22.85
C LYS A 184 21.04 18.43 22.42
N TYR A 185 20.99 19.10 21.25
CA TYR A 185 19.73 19.71 20.83
C TYR A 185 18.71 18.64 20.43
N ARG A 186 19.12 17.52 19.80
CA ARG A 186 18.23 16.38 19.51
C ARG A 186 17.61 15.81 20.78
N THR A 187 18.41 15.56 21.83
CA THR A 187 17.92 15.03 23.11
C THR A 187 16.95 16.01 23.78
N HIS A 188 17.20 17.33 23.75
CA HIS A 188 16.23 18.31 24.23
C HIS A 188 14.94 18.27 23.41
N PHE A 189 15.03 18.15 22.09
CA PHE A 189 13.88 18.08 21.21
C PHE A 189 13.04 16.82 21.50
N VAL A 190 13.68 15.65 21.58
CA VAL A 190 13.04 14.36 21.95
C VAL A 190 12.34 14.47 23.31
N LEU A 191 13.01 15.04 24.32
CA LEU A 191 12.37 15.27 25.62
C LEU A 191 11.14 16.16 25.50
N GLY A 192 11.19 17.19 24.66
CA GLY A 192 10.02 18.05 24.37
C GLY A 192 8.87 17.24 23.79
N GLN A 193 9.14 16.38 22.80
CA GLN A 193 8.12 15.49 22.19
C GLN A 193 7.56 14.48 23.21
N VAL A 194 8.43 13.86 24.01
CA VAL A 194 8.01 12.89 25.05
C VAL A 194 7.13 13.56 26.11
N TYR A 195 7.49 14.76 26.58
CA TYR A 195 6.67 15.51 27.53
C TYR A 195 5.33 15.96 26.90
N LEU A 196 5.29 16.33 25.62
CA LEU A 196 4.01 16.57 24.92
C LEU A 196 3.10 15.34 24.93
N LYS A 197 3.66 14.16 24.66
CA LYS A 197 2.91 12.89 24.68
C LYS A 197 2.41 12.54 26.09
N GLN A 198 3.16 12.95 27.12
CA GLN A 198 2.78 12.80 28.55
C GLN A 198 1.83 13.90 29.04
N MET A 199 1.45 14.85 28.20
CA MET A 199 0.64 16.05 28.56
C MET A 199 1.34 16.96 29.59
N GLU A 200 2.66 16.86 29.73
CA GLU A 200 3.47 17.70 30.63
C GLU A 200 3.95 18.97 29.89
N TYR A 201 2.99 19.84 29.55
CA TYR A 201 3.18 20.96 28.60
C TYR A 201 4.24 21.99 29.02
N GLU A 202 4.35 22.30 30.30
CA GLU A 202 5.35 23.25 30.82
C GLU A 202 6.78 22.68 30.66
N LYS A 203 6.95 21.39 30.96
CA LYS A 203 8.24 20.70 30.79
C LYS A 203 8.60 20.59 29.32
N ALA A 204 7.62 20.27 28.45
CA ALA A 204 7.83 20.26 27.01
C ALA A 204 8.31 21.60 26.48
N ASN A 205 7.63 22.69 26.86
CA ASN A 205 7.95 24.06 26.46
C ASN A 205 9.37 24.45 26.90
N ALA A 206 9.75 24.11 28.16
CA ALA A 206 11.09 24.38 28.67
C ALA A 206 12.19 23.65 27.87
N GLN A 207 11.93 22.47 27.32
CA GLN A 207 12.89 21.75 26.48
C GLN A 207 12.99 22.38 25.08
N PHE A 208 11.88 22.71 24.43
CA PHE A 208 11.89 23.37 23.12
C PHE A 208 12.60 24.73 23.17
N ILE A 209 12.41 25.55 24.21
CA ILE A 209 13.15 26.80 24.42
C ILE A 209 14.66 26.57 24.45
N LYS A 210 15.13 25.45 25.01
CA LYS A 210 16.57 25.13 25.01
C LYS A 210 17.07 24.80 23.60
N VAL A 211 16.26 24.12 22.78
CA VAL A 211 16.61 23.86 21.37
C VAL A 211 16.82 25.17 20.62
N LEU A 212 15.89 26.15 20.78
CA LEU A 212 16.00 27.46 20.14
C LEU A 212 17.30 28.21 20.48
N LYS A 213 17.81 28.04 21.72
CA LYS A 213 19.03 28.68 22.20
C LYS A 213 20.33 27.99 21.76
N MET A 214 20.24 26.82 21.07
CA MET A 214 21.40 26.02 20.73
C MET A 214 21.90 26.19 19.30
N ASN A 215 21.35 27.14 18.51
CA ASN A 215 21.68 27.29 17.09
C ASN A 215 21.56 25.95 16.33
N ALA A 216 20.43 25.24 16.56
CA ALA A 216 20.07 24.01 15.84
C ALA A 216 19.75 24.34 14.36
N PRO A 217 19.73 23.36 13.46
CA PRO A 217 19.23 23.52 12.10
C PRO A 217 17.81 24.11 12.08
N TYR A 218 17.50 24.91 11.04
CA TYR A 218 16.23 25.66 10.99
C TYR A 218 15.00 24.77 11.17
N GLU A 219 15.03 23.58 10.62
CA GLU A 219 13.97 22.58 10.75
C GLU A 219 13.65 22.28 12.23
N TYR A 220 14.67 22.07 13.07
CA TYR A 220 14.49 21.88 14.52
C TYR A 220 13.96 23.15 15.21
N VAL A 221 14.41 24.32 14.78
CA VAL A 221 13.91 25.60 15.29
C VAL A 221 12.42 25.73 14.96
N PHE A 222 12.02 25.46 13.72
CA PHE A 222 10.63 25.49 13.28
C PHE A 222 9.77 24.50 14.09
N GLN A 223 10.19 23.25 14.17
CA GLN A 223 9.45 22.20 14.88
C GLN A 223 9.39 22.44 16.40
N ALA A 224 10.43 23.02 16.99
CA ALA A 224 10.39 23.44 18.39
C ALA A 224 9.38 24.57 18.62
N ASN A 225 9.31 25.56 17.71
CA ASN A 225 8.30 26.62 17.75
C ASN A 225 6.88 26.05 17.62
N LEU A 226 6.67 25.07 16.73
CA LEU A 226 5.40 24.39 16.57
C LEU A 226 5.02 23.58 17.83
N GLY A 227 5.99 22.89 18.43
CA GLY A 227 5.84 22.18 19.72
C GLY A 227 5.48 23.11 20.87
N MET A 228 6.10 24.30 20.93
CA MET A 228 5.73 25.34 21.90
C MET A 228 4.30 25.87 21.68
N ALA A 229 3.89 26.05 20.42
CA ALA A 229 2.53 26.43 20.10
C ALA A 229 1.51 25.38 20.57
N LYS A 230 1.78 24.09 20.31
CA LYS A 230 0.97 22.96 20.79
C LYS A 230 0.86 22.95 22.31
N SER A 231 1.98 23.13 23.03
CA SER A 231 2.01 23.19 24.50
C SER A 231 1.17 24.37 25.04
N SER A 232 1.31 25.55 24.42
CA SER A 232 0.64 26.76 24.88
C SER A 232 -0.88 26.74 24.62
N ALA A 233 -1.32 26.03 23.59
CA ALA A 233 -2.74 25.87 23.25
C ALA A 233 -3.53 25.16 24.38
N GLN A 234 -2.88 24.34 25.18
CA GLN A 234 -3.52 23.62 26.30
C GLN A 234 -3.78 24.46 27.56
N ASN A 235 -3.29 25.70 27.61
CA ASN A 235 -3.46 26.61 28.73
C ASN A 235 -4.81 27.39 28.70
N GLY A 236 -5.83 26.88 28.01
CA GLY A 236 -7.18 27.42 27.93
C GLY A 236 -7.34 28.57 26.91
N GLY A 237 -8.47 29.25 26.92
CA GLY A 237 -8.90 30.17 25.87
C GLY A 237 -7.92 31.31 25.54
N GLN A 238 -7.25 31.91 26.52
CA GLN A 238 -6.22 32.93 26.26
C GLN A 238 -4.97 32.34 25.63
N GLY A 239 -4.58 31.12 26.02
CA GLY A 239 -3.49 30.36 25.40
C GLY A 239 -3.75 30.09 23.92
N ILE A 240 -4.96 29.66 23.60
CA ILE A 240 -5.40 29.38 22.22
C ILE A 240 -5.29 30.61 21.33
N GLN A 241 -5.81 31.78 21.77
CA GLN A 241 -5.75 32.99 20.96
C GLN A 241 -4.31 33.48 20.73
N LYS A 242 -3.46 33.43 21.78
CA LYS A 242 -2.03 33.76 21.66
C LYS A 242 -1.34 32.80 20.64
N THR A 243 -1.66 31.51 20.71
CA THR A 243 -1.12 30.51 19.79
C THR A 243 -1.57 30.73 18.36
N LYS A 244 -2.86 31.01 18.13
CA LYS A 244 -3.38 31.35 16.80
C LYS A 244 -2.65 32.57 16.19
N LYS A 245 -2.47 33.63 16.98
CA LYS A 245 -1.74 34.85 16.56
C LYS A 245 -0.27 34.53 16.25
N TYR A 246 0.35 33.66 17.04
CA TYR A 246 1.74 33.25 16.80
C TYR A 246 1.87 32.42 15.52
N LEU A 247 1.03 31.42 15.32
CA LEU A 247 1.05 30.60 14.10
C LEU A 247 0.76 31.44 12.85
N LYS A 248 -0.16 32.43 12.91
CA LYS A 248 -0.40 33.33 11.79
C LYS A 248 0.84 34.18 11.45
N ARG A 249 1.60 34.65 12.46
CA ARG A 249 2.88 35.33 12.21
C ARG A 249 3.94 34.42 11.57
N MET A 250 3.89 33.10 11.87
CA MET A 250 4.77 32.16 11.19
C MET A 250 4.44 32.02 9.70
N LEU A 251 3.19 32.24 9.29
CA LEU A 251 2.80 32.28 7.87
C LEU A 251 3.31 33.53 7.15
N ASP A 252 3.59 34.61 7.88
CA ASP A 252 4.12 35.86 7.32
C ASP A 252 5.67 35.81 7.11
N ASP A 253 6.34 34.75 7.57
CA ASP A 253 7.79 34.55 7.42
C ASP A 253 8.07 33.59 6.25
N ASP A 254 8.69 34.10 5.18
CA ASP A 254 9.04 33.37 3.96
C ASP A 254 9.88 32.12 4.21
N LYS A 255 10.60 32.03 5.33
CA LYS A 255 11.35 30.83 5.73
C LYS A 255 10.46 29.62 6.02
N ASN A 256 9.17 29.85 6.28
CA ASN A 256 8.20 28.82 6.61
C ASN A 256 7.37 28.33 5.42
N ILE A 257 7.61 28.79 4.21
CA ILE A 257 6.80 28.42 3.02
C ILE A 257 6.72 26.88 2.87
N GLU A 258 7.82 26.18 3.09
CA GLU A 258 7.87 24.71 3.00
C GLU A 258 7.09 23.99 4.12
N TYR A 259 6.68 24.72 5.16
CA TYR A 259 5.99 24.20 6.35
C TYR A 259 4.56 24.73 6.50
N PHE A 260 4.04 25.45 5.51
CA PHE A 260 2.68 26.02 5.57
C PHE A 260 1.62 24.94 5.75
N ASP A 261 1.83 23.75 5.21
CA ASP A 261 0.99 22.58 5.42
C ASP A 261 0.79 22.25 6.92
N GLN A 262 1.87 22.26 7.69
CA GLN A 262 1.85 21.96 9.12
C GLN A 262 1.25 23.13 9.93
N ILE A 263 1.57 24.37 9.57
CA ILE A 263 1.05 25.54 10.27
C ILE A 263 -0.47 25.64 10.08
N TYR A 264 -0.97 25.50 8.85
CA TYR A 264 -2.41 25.49 8.57
C TYR A 264 -3.12 24.37 9.31
N TYR A 265 -2.53 23.16 9.37
CA TYR A 265 -3.07 22.02 10.11
C TYR A 265 -3.26 22.36 11.61
N GLU A 266 -2.25 22.95 12.25
CA GLU A 266 -2.35 23.30 13.67
C GLU A 266 -3.34 24.46 13.92
N ILE A 267 -3.40 25.47 13.04
CA ILE A 267 -4.42 26.52 13.12
C ILE A 267 -5.82 25.89 13.01
N ALA A 268 -6.03 25.00 12.03
CA ALA A 268 -7.30 24.32 11.83
C ALA A 268 -7.76 23.58 13.10
N LYS A 269 -6.87 22.79 13.73
CA LYS A 269 -7.17 22.10 14.99
C LYS A 269 -7.60 23.06 16.10
N LEU A 270 -6.97 24.21 16.19
CA LEU A 270 -7.34 25.23 17.16
C LEU A 270 -8.71 25.88 16.84
N GLU A 271 -9.07 26.02 15.56
CA GLU A 271 -10.40 26.51 15.16
C GLU A 271 -11.48 25.48 15.51
N PHE A 272 -11.26 24.18 15.22
CA PHE A 272 -12.19 23.11 15.63
C PHE A 272 -12.35 23.03 17.16
N SER A 273 -11.25 23.16 17.91
CA SER A 273 -11.32 23.15 19.39
C SER A 273 -12.10 24.32 19.99
N THR A 274 -12.34 25.40 19.22
CA THR A 274 -13.12 26.55 19.63
C THR A 274 -14.50 26.63 18.97
N GLY A 275 -14.93 25.54 18.29
CA GLY A 275 -16.25 25.43 17.64
C GLY A 275 -16.39 26.21 16.33
N ASN A 276 -15.26 26.68 15.76
CA ASN A 276 -15.25 27.41 14.48
C ASN A 276 -15.04 26.44 13.31
N ASP A 277 -15.91 25.45 13.17
CA ASP A 277 -15.74 24.32 12.25
C ASP A 277 -15.54 24.73 10.79
N ASN A 278 -16.31 25.69 10.28
CA ASN A 278 -16.16 26.18 8.91
C ASN A 278 -14.76 26.76 8.64
N LEU A 279 -14.25 27.54 9.56
CA LEU A 279 -12.90 28.11 9.45
C LEU A 279 -11.84 27.02 9.63
N GLY A 280 -12.09 26.05 10.49
CA GLY A 280 -11.26 24.85 10.66
C GLY A 280 -11.16 24.05 9.36
N LEU A 281 -12.28 23.81 8.68
CA LEU A 281 -12.32 23.14 7.38
C LEU A 281 -11.52 23.90 6.31
N ASP A 282 -11.65 25.23 6.26
CA ASP A 282 -10.89 26.05 5.30
C ASP A 282 -9.37 25.96 5.53
N TYR A 283 -8.93 26.01 6.79
CA TYR A 283 -7.51 25.84 7.10
C TYR A 283 -7.02 24.41 6.84
N MET A 284 -7.85 23.37 7.06
CA MET A 284 -7.50 22.00 6.68
C MET A 284 -7.32 21.85 5.16
N ARG A 285 -8.22 22.46 4.36
CA ARG A 285 -8.07 22.48 2.89
C ARG A 285 -6.78 23.18 2.47
N LYS A 286 -6.43 24.32 3.09
CA LYS A 286 -5.16 25.01 2.86
C LYS A 286 -3.96 24.14 3.23
N SER A 287 -4.03 23.42 4.36
CA SER A 287 -3.00 22.44 4.74
C SER A 287 -2.80 21.37 3.65
N ALA A 288 -3.88 20.75 3.17
CA ALA A 288 -3.81 19.74 2.11
C ALA A 288 -3.22 20.27 0.80
N GLN A 289 -3.59 21.50 0.41
CA GLN A 289 -3.09 22.16 -0.80
C GLN A 289 -1.59 22.46 -0.73
N ASN A 290 -1.07 22.80 0.44
CA ASN A 290 0.35 23.12 0.64
C ASN A 290 1.23 21.88 0.91
N ALA A 291 0.65 20.72 1.18
CA ALA A 291 1.39 19.47 1.49
C ALA A 291 1.84 18.70 0.24
N SER A 292 2.22 19.36 -0.87
CA SER A 292 2.56 18.71 -2.14
C SER A 292 3.73 17.72 -2.05
N ASN A 293 4.72 18.03 -1.22
CA ASN A 293 5.94 17.22 -1.03
C ASN A 293 5.98 16.48 0.32
N ASN A 294 4.91 16.57 1.12
CA ASN A 294 4.83 15.98 2.47
C ASN A 294 3.65 15.01 2.58
N ASN A 295 3.84 13.79 2.08
CA ASN A 295 2.79 12.77 2.09
C ASN A 295 2.29 12.42 3.50
N THR A 296 3.16 12.44 4.51
CA THR A 296 2.78 12.19 5.90
C THR A 296 1.84 13.27 6.42
N GLN A 297 2.13 14.54 6.19
CA GLN A 297 1.24 15.65 6.59
C GLN A 297 -0.07 15.63 5.79
N ARG A 298 0.01 15.33 4.47
CA ARG A 298 -1.16 15.20 3.61
C ARG A 298 -2.08 14.09 4.10
N THR A 299 -1.51 12.93 4.45
CA THR A 299 -2.25 11.81 5.05
C THR A 299 -2.96 12.24 6.34
N LYS A 300 -2.24 12.91 7.26
CA LYS A 300 -2.84 13.41 8.51
C LYS A 300 -3.99 14.38 8.27
N THR A 301 -3.84 15.26 7.30
CA THR A 301 -4.85 16.26 6.98
C THR A 301 -6.10 15.63 6.38
N TYR A 302 -5.94 14.71 5.42
CA TYR A 302 -7.07 14.00 4.83
C TYR A 302 -7.75 13.07 5.84
N LEU A 303 -6.96 12.36 6.65
CA LEU A 303 -7.50 11.49 7.71
C LEU A 303 -8.30 12.29 8.74
N PHE A 304 -7.81 13.46 9.14
CA PHE A 304 -8.58 14.33 10.05
C PHE A 304 -9.92 14.74 9.45
N LEU A 305 -9.95 15.15 8.18
CA LEU A 305 -11.18 15.50 7.47
C LEU A 305 -12.10 14.28 7.32
N ALA A 306 -11.55 13.13 6.98
CA ALA A 306 -12.30 11.88 6.87
C ALA A 306 -12.96 11.50 8.21
N ASP A 307 -12.21 11.54 9.31
CA ASP A 307 -12.73 11.25 10.66
C ASP A 307 -13.75 12.31 11.13
N TYR A 308 -13.54 13.59 10.81
CA TYR A 308 -14.48 14.67 11.11
C TYR A 308 -15.83 14.43 10.41
N PHE A 309 -15.84 14.19 9.09
CA PHE A 309 -17.06 13.91 8.35
C PHE A 309 -17.72 12.60 8.77
N PHE A 310 -16.91 11.60 9.10
CA PHE A 310 -17.41 10.33 9.65
C PHE A 310 -18.13 10.54 10.99
N ALA A 311 -17.53 11.28 11.92
CA ALA A 311 -18.14 11.59 13.22
C ALA A 311 -19.44 12.39 13.07
N ASN A 312 -19.53 13.25 12.05
CA ASN A 312 -20.75 14.00 11.71
C ASN A 312 -21.74 13.20 10.83
N ARG A 313 -21.51 11.89 10.62
CA ARG A 313 -22.37 10.99 9.84
C ARG A 313 -22.56 11.41 8.38
N ASN A 314 -21.67 12.23 7.87
CA ASN A 314 -21.58 12.57 6.45
C ASN A 314 -20.64 11.57 5.76
N TYR A 315 -21.19 10.38 5.44
CA TYR A 315 -20.41 9.24 4.96
C TYR A 315 -19.88 9.43 3.54
N SER A 316 -20.56 10.23 2.71
CA SER A 316 -20.10 10.55 1.36
C SER A 316 -18.79 11.35 1.39
N ASP A 317 -18.76 12.47 2.13
CA ASP A 317 -17.53 13.25 2.28
C ASP A 317 -16.45 12.46 3.04
N ALA A 318 -16.85 11.68 4.06
CA ALA A 318 -15.92 10.81 4.79
C ALA A 318 -15.23 9.82 3.85
N GLN A 319 -15.97 9.12 3.00
CA GLN A 319 -15.44 8.17 2.03
C GLN A 319 -14.47 8.87 1.07
N ALA A 320 -14.84 10.00 0.51
CA ALA A 320 -13.99 10.75 -0.42
C ALA A 320 -12.65 11.20 0.21
N TYR A 321 -12.66 11.59 1.49
CA TYR A 321 -11.41 11.91 2.20
C TYR A 321 -10.63 10.68 2.62
N TYR A 322 -11.29 9.54 2.95
CA TYR A 322 -10.59 8.27 3.14
C TYR A 322 -9.95 7.78 1.84
N ASP A 323 -10.61 7.92 0.70
CA ASP A 323 -10.04 7.61 -0.62
C ASP A 323 -8.77 8.45 -0.86
N SER A 324 -8.86 9.78 -0.62
CA SER A 324 -7.72 10.69 -0.68
C SER A 324 -6.59 10.30 0.29
N THR A 325 -6.94 9.81 1.49
CA THR A 325 -5.99 9.34 2.50
C THR A 325 -5.25 8.09 2.01
N VAL A 326 -5.99 7.08 1.55
CA VAL A 326 -5.42 5.80 1.09
C VAL A 326 -4.53 5.98 -0.14
N ALA A 327 -4.83 6.96 -1.00
CA ALA A 327 -4.03 7.28 -2.18
C ALA A 327 -2.62 7.81 -1.85
N VAL A 328 -2.41 8.42 -0.68
CA VAL A 328 -1.14 9.07 -0.29
C VAL A 328 -0.50 8.49 0.97
N ILE A 329 -1.15 7.55 1.65
CA ILE A 329 -0.70 7.01 2.94
C ILE A 329 0.65 6.31 2.81
N PRO A 330 1.67 6.68 3.60
CA PRO A 330 2.93 5.96 3.67
C PRO A 330 2.75 4.52 4.18
N VAL A 331 3.62 3.61 3.75
CA VAL A 331 3.52 2.17 4.10
C VAL A 331 3.67 1.94 5.60
N ASP A 332 4.49 2.74 6.25
CA ASP A 332 4.82 2.70 7.68
C ASP A 332 3.93 3.61 8.55
N PHE A 333 2.87 4.19 7.96
CA PHE A 333 1.96 5.08 8.70
C PHE A 333 1.19 4.30 9.78
N GLU A 334 1.12 4.89 10.98
CA GLU A 334 0.44 4.27 12.12
C GLU A 334 -1.03 3.95 11.78
N ASN A 335 -1.47 2.73 12.08
CA ASN A 335 -2.83 2.23 11.82
C ASN A 335 -3.25 2.20 10.33
N ALA A 336 -2.32 2.20 9.36
CA ALA A 336 -2.63 2.18 7.93
C ALA A 336 -3.61 1.05 7.55
N ALA A 337 -3.47 -0.14 8.15
CA ALA A 337 -4.38 -1.26 7.90
C ALA A 337 -5.82 -0.96 8.33
N LYS A 338 -6.03 -0.38 9.53
CA LYS A 338 -7.37 0.00 10.02
C LYS A 338 -8.01 1.08 9.16
N ILE A 339 -7.22 2.06 8.69
CA ILE A 339 -7.68 3.11 7.79
C ILE A 339 -8.19 2.52 6.47
N LYS A 340 -7.45 1.57 5.90
CA LYS A 340 -7.84 0.87 4.65
C LYS A 340 -9.12 0.04 4.84
N VAL A 341 -9.29 -0.64 5.97
CA VAL A 341 -10.53 -1.37 6.28
C VAL A 341 -11.71 -0.41 6.35
N LYS A 342 -11.58 0.71 7.08
CA LYS A 342 -12.64 1.71 7.20
C LYS A 342 -13.00 2.35 5.86
N HIS A 343 -11.99 2.63 5.03
CA HIS A 343 -12.19 3.06 3.64
C HIS A 343 -12.99 2.04 2.83
N SER A 344 -12.63 0.74 2.88
CA SER A 344 -13.34 -0.31 2.14
C SER A 344 -14.82 -0.42 2.55
N ILE A 345 -15.12 -0.34 3.85
CA ILE A 345 -16.49 -0.36 4.38
C ILE A 345 -17.29 0.82 3.83
N LEU A 346 -16.75 2.04 3.90
CA LEU A 346 -17.43 3.24 3.42
C LEU A 346 -17.57 3.25 1.88
N SER A 347 -16.61 2.72 1.15
CA SER A 347 -16.70 2.60 -0.31
C SER A 347 -17.86 1.69 -0.72
N LYS A 348 -18.04 0.54 -0.05
CA LYS A 348 -19.17 -0.36 -0.29
C LYS A 348 -20.52 0.29 0.07
N LEU A 349 -20.54 1.06 1.16
CA LEU A 349 -21.74 1.79 1.56
C LEU A 349 -22.16 2.81 0.49
N ILE A 350 -21.21 3.64 0.04
CA ILE A 350 -21.49 4.69 -0.95
C ILE A 350 -21.83 4.08 -2.32
N GLU A 351 -21.11 3.03 -2.75
CA GLU A 351 -21.43 2.29 -3.97
C GLU A 351 -22.86 1.74 -3.96
N SER A 352 -23.30 1.20 -2.82
CA SER A 352 -24.68 0.71 -2.67
C SER A 352 -25.71 1.85 -2.72
N ILE A 353 -25.43 2.99 -2.06
CA ILE A 353 -26.30 4.18 -2.10
C ILE A 353 -26.39 4.73 -3.54
N GLU A 354 -25.26 4.85 -4.23
CA GLU A 354 -25.20 5.29 -5.62
C GLU A 354 -25.93 4.32 -6.56
N THR A 355 -25.78 3.01 -6.33
CA THR A 355 -26.50 1.99 -7.09
C THR A 355 -28.02 2.20 -7.01
N ILE A 356 -28.57 2.43 -5.81
CA ILE A 356 -30.00 2.73 -5.66
C ILE A 356 -30.37 3.98 -6.46
N ALA A 357 -29.62 5.07 -6.28
CA ALA A 357 -29.92 6.34 -6.92
C ALA A 357 -29.86 6.26 -8.46
N ILE A 358 -28.84 5.58 -8.99
CA ILE A 358 -28.66 5.38 -10.45
C ILE A 358 -29.81 4.49 -11.01
N GLN A 359 -30.04 3.33 -10.39
CA GLN A 359 -31.06 2.40 -10.90
C GLN A 359 -32.47 2.99 -10.79
N ASP A 360 -32.78 3.73 -9.74
CA ASP A 360 -34.06 4.45 -9.60
C ASP A 360 -34.22 5.53 -10.66
N SER A 361 -33.16 6.28 -10.95
CA SER A 361 -33.14 7.27 -12.02
C SER A 361 -33.39 6.61 -13.38
N LEU A 362 -32.69 5.50 -13.68
CA LEU A 362 -32.85 4.76 -14.93
C LEU A 362 -34.24 4.16 -15.09
N LEU A 363 -34.84 3.59 -14.02
CA LEU A 363 -36.22 3.12 -14.01
C LEU A 363 -37.22 4.25 -14.22
N THR A 364 -36.95 5.43 -13.66
CA THR A 364 -37.77 6.61 -13.90
C THR A 364 -37.71 7.06 -15.36
N LEU A 365 -36.52 7.09 -15.95
CA LEU A 365 -36.30 7.42 -17.35
C LEU A 365 -36.97 6.42 -18.28
N SER A 366 -36.95 5.12 -17.95
CA SER A 366 -37.57 4.06 -18.78
C SER A 366 -39.10 4.12 -18.85
N ASN A 367 -39.72 4.90 -17.96
CA ASN A 367 -41.19 5.09 -17.93
C ASN A 367 -41.63 6.43 -18.54
N LEU A 368 -40.68 7.24 -19.06
CA LEU A 368 -40.99 8.47 -19.76
C LEU A 368 -41.43 8.19 -21.21
N ASP A 369 -42.26 9.08 -21.75
CA ASP A 369 -42.55 9.11 -23.17
C ASP A 369 -41.23 9.34 -23.96
N MET A 370 -41.07 8.65 -25.07
CA MET A 370 -39.85 8.69 -25.92
C MET A 370 -39.51 10.11 -26.37
N ASP A 371 -40.51 10.95 -26.67
CA ASP A 371 -40.28 12.35 -27.05
C ASP A 371 -39.72 13.20 -25.92
N VAL A 372 -40.17 12.92 -24.69
CA VAL A 372 -39.67 13.59 -23.48
C VAL A 372 -38.26 13.12 -23.12
N LEU A 373 -38.02 11.83 -23.26
CA LEU A 373 -36.71 11.21 -23.02
C LEU A 373 -35.69 11.74 -24.05
N ASP A 374 -36.03 11.79 -25.32
CA ASP A 374 -35.15 12.31 -26.40
C ASP A 374 -34.78 13.76 -26.14
N LYS A 375 -35.72 14.60 -25.71
CA LYS A 375 -35.44 15.99 -25.33
C LYS A 375 -34.45 16.08 -24.15
N ARG A 376 -34.58 15.22 -23.15
CA ARG A 376 -33.66 15.20 -22.00
C ARG A 376 -32.24 14.73 -22.41
N ILE A 377 -32.18 13.71 -23.26
CA ILE A 377 -30.89 13.18 -23.75
C ILE A 377 -30.22 14.21 -24.66
N ASN A 378 -30.98 14.87 -25.56
CA ASN A 378 -30.42 15.93 -26.37
C ASN A 378 -29.84 17.07 -25.54
N LYS A 379 -30.57 17.53 -24.52
CA LYS A 379 -30.07 18.53 -23.58
C LYS A 379 -28.78 18.09 -22.90
N ARG A 380 -28.72 16.82 -22.42
CA ARG A 380 -27.50 16.28 -21.80
C ARG A 380 -26.33 16.24 -22.78
N ILE A 381 -26.58 15.90 -24.03
CA ILE A 381 -25.54 15.92 -25.08
C ILE A 381 -25.03 17.34 -25.30
N GLU A 382 -25.95 18.31 -25.40
CA GLU A 382 -25.59 19.73 -25.52
C GLU A 382 -24.75 20.22 -24.34
N ASP A 383 -25.16 19.93 -23.10
CA ASP A 383 -24.44 20.28 -21.89
C ASP A 383 -23.04 19.62 -21.82
N GLU A 384 -22.91 18.37 -22.30
CA GLU A 384 -21.62 17.67 -22.38
C GLU A 384 -20.70 18.27 -23.47
N GLU A 385 -21.26 18.64 -24.60
CA GLU A 385 -20.51 19.28 -25.69
C GLU A 385 -20.06 20.70 -25.29
N GLU A 386 -20.91 21.46 -24.64
CA GLU A 386 -20.57 22.80 -24.13
C GLU A 386 -19.43 22.70 -23.13
N ARG A 387 -19.51 21.77 -22.17
CA ARG A 387 -18.44 21.53 -21.22
C ARG A 387 -17.14 21.07 -21.87
N LYS A 388 -17.22 20.24 -22.92
CA LYS A 388 -16.03 19.86 -23.71
C LYS A 388 -15.42 21.05 -24.44
N ARG A 389 -16.26 21.97 -24.97
CA ARG A 389 -15.79 23.21 -25.62
C ARG A 389 -15.12 24.14 -24.61
N GLU A 390 -15.73 24.36 -23.44
CA GLU A 390 -15.15 25.17 -22.36
C GLU A 390 -13.78 24.61 -21.88
N LEU A 391 -13.70 23.30 -21.70
CA LEU A 391 -12.44 22.63 -21.34
C LEU A 391 -11.37 22.75 -22.42
N ALA A 392 -11.76 22.64 -23.69
CA ALA A 392 -10.85 22.79 -24.82
C ALA A 392 -10.36 24.26 -24.95
N GLU A 393 -11.24 25.21 -24.66
CA GLU A 393 -10.90 26.65 -24.69
C GLU A 393 -10.00 27.01 -23.52
N ALA A 394 -10.30 26.53 -22.30
CA ALA A 394 -9.44 26.69 -21.13
C ALA A 394 -8.05 26.07 -21.35
N ALA A 395 -7.98 24.90 -21.99
CA ALA A 395 -6.72 24.26 -22.38
C ALA A 395 -5.93 25.09 -23.40
N LYS A 396 -6.60 25.70 -24.41
CA LYS A 396 -5.96 26.60 -25.39
C LYS A 396 -5.43 27.87 -24.73
N ILE A 397 -6.23 28.50 -23.86
CA ILE A 397 -5.80 29.70 -23.11
C ILE A 397 -4.56 29.38 -22.27
N LYS A 398 -4.55 28.23 -21.61
CA LYS A 398 -3.40 27.78 -20.81
C LYS A 398 -2.18 27.54 -21.69
N GLN A 399 -2.34 26.89 -22.83
CA GLN A 399 -1.24 26.62 -23.79
C GLN A 399 -0.66 27.93 -24.38
N GLU A 400 -1.49 28.93 -24.63
CA GLU A 400 -1.04 30.24 -25.10
C GLU A 400 -0.33 31.04 -24.00
N GLN A 401 -0.81 30.99 -22.74
CA GLN A 401 -0.10 31.55 -21.57
C GLN A 401 1.27 30.89 -21.36
N ASP A 402 1.34 29.58 -21.47
CA ASP A 402 2.62 28.84 -21.36
C ASP A 402 3.59 29.23 -22.49
N ARG A 403 3.08 29.46 -23.70
CA ARG A 403 3.86 29.92 -24.87
C ARG A 403 4.34 31.37 -24.74
N LEU A 404 3.53 32.26 -24.18
CA LEU A 404 3.91 33.62 -23.87
C LEU A 404 4.95 33.70 -22.76
N ASN A 405 4.82 32.88 -21.73
CA ASN A 405 5.80 32.76 -20.66
C ASN A 405 7.14 32.17 -21.15
N ALA A 406 7.11 31.20 -22.07
CA ALA A 406 8.30 30.65 -22.70
C ALA A 406 9.01 31.67 -23.62
N LYS A 407 8.26 32.54 -24.32
CA LYS A 407 8.83 33.63 -25.12
C LYS A 407 9.48 34.73 -24.28
N ASN A 408 8.92 35.04 -23.12
CA ASN A 408 9.51 36.04 -22.19
C ASN A 408 10.77 35.50 -21.48
N SER A 409 11.01 34.22 -21.45
CA SER A 409 12.23 33.59 -20.89
C SER A 409 13.38 33.49 -21.91
N SER A 410 13.15 33.71 -23.22
CA SER A 410 14.18 33.55 -24.27
C SER A 410 14.80 34.88 -24.77
N GLY A 411 14.43 36.01 -24.21
CA GLY A 411 14.95 37.35 -24.58
C GLY A 411 15.75 38.00 -23.50
N GLY A 412 17.02 37.64 -23.30
CA GLY A 412 17.94 38.34 -22.42
C GLY A 412 19.16 37.53 -22.05
N GLY A 413 20.22 37.66 -22.85
CA GLY A 413 21.53 37.11 -22.51
C GLY A 413 22.18 37.78 -21.31
N GLY A 414 22.77 37.02 -20.42
CA GLY A 414 23.81 37.50 -19.51
C GLY A 414 23.49 37.38 -18.03
N LEU A 415 24.36 36.61 -17.39
CA LEU A 415 24.67 36.51 -15.96
C LEU A 415 23.94 35.44 -15.15
N ASN A 416 24.69 34.35 -14.93
CA ASN A 416 24.50 33.38 -13.87
C ASN A 416 24.26 34.05 -12.52
N THR A 417 23.02 34.08 -12.10
CA THR A 417 22.68 34.19 -10.68
C THR A 417 21.49 33.25 -10.45
N ASN A 418 21.74 32.18 -9.70
CA ASN A 418 20.70 31.37 -9.09
C ASN A 418 19.73 32.28 -8.32
N PRO A 419 18.46 32.41 -8.70
CA PRO A 419 17.49 32.99 -7.79
C PRO A 419 16.91 31.84 -6.97
N ILE A 420 17.47 31.66 -5.78
CA ILE A 420 16.74 31.08 -4.66
C ILE A 420 15.71 32.13 -4.26
N GLY A 421 14.52 32.07 -4.82
CA GLY A 421 13.44 32.99 -4.50
C GLY A 421 12.18 32.50 -5.20
N GLY A 422 11.20 32.15 -4.39
CA GLY A 422 9.98 31.48 -4.78
C GLY A 422 9.21 32.15 -5.91
N VAL A 423 9.33 31.59 -7.08
CA VAL A 423 8.36 31.83 -8.14
C VAL A 423 7.11 31.04 -7.78
N TRP A 424 6.00 31.75 -7.58
CA TRP A 424 4.71 31.15 -7.32
C TRP A 424 4.45 29.99 -8.29
N TYR A 425 3.97 28.82 -7.77
CA TYR A 425 3.86 27.54 -8.47
C TYR A 425 3.34 27.66 -9.91
N PHE A 426 2.31 28.49 -10.13
CA PHE A 426 1.69 28.67 -11.45
C PHE A 426 2.57 29.44 -12.46
N TYR A 427 3.65 30.11 -12.02
CA TYR A 427 4.63 30.75 -12.90
C TYR A 427 5.87 29.86 -13.13
N ASN A 428 5.96 28.70 -12.47
CA ASN A 428 7.02 27.74 -12.66
C ASN A 428 6.54 26.60 -13.60
N THR A 429 6.76 26.78 -14.90
CA THR A 429 6.31 25.82 -15.94
C THR A 429 6.82 24.39 -15.73
N SER A 430 8.02 24.22 -15.15
CA SER A 430 8.58 22.91 -14.83
C SER A 430 7.90 22.27 -13.61
N ALA A 431 7.46 23.05 -12.64
CA ALA A 431 6.71 22.56 -11.49
C ALA A 431 5.27 22.22 -11.88
N VAL A 432 4.64 23.07 -12.70
CA VAL A 432 3.29 22.83 -13.25
C VAL A 432 3.27 21.60 -14.14
N GLY A 433 4.25 21.45 -15.06
CA GLY A 433 4.34 20.28 -15.93
C GLY A 433 4.57 18.97 -15.15
N ARG A 434 5.37 18.98 -14.09
CA ARG A 434 5.49 17.82 -13.18
C ARG A 434 4.19 17.55 -12.42
N GLY A 435 3.53 18.59 -11.93
CA GLY A 435 2.25 18.49 -11.24
C GLY A 435 1.13 17.92 -12.12
N VAL A 436 1.08 18.29 -13.41
CA VAL A 436 0.13 17.74 -14.39
C VAL A 436 0.41 16.25 -14.63
N ASN A 437 1.68 15.88 -14.82
CA ASN A 437 2.06 14.48 -15.00
C ASN A 437 1.79 13.62 -13.75
N ASP A 438 2.06 14.15 -12.56
CA ASP A 438 1.76 13.49 -11.29
C ASP A 438 0.25 13.40 -11.04
N PHE A 439 -0.50 14.42 -11.46
CA PHE A 439 -1.96 14.41 -11.44
C PHE A 439 -2.53 13.32 -12.36
N GLN A 440 -2.09 13.29 -13.63
CA GLN A 440 -2.52 12.29 -14.60
C GLN A 440 -2.13 10.86 -14.19
N ARG A 441 -0.96 10.68 -13.58
CA ARG A 441 -0.51 9.38 -13.07
C ARG A 441 -1.35 8.92 -11.87
N THR A 442 -1.74 9.84 -11.00
CA THR A 442 -2.45 9.53 -9.73
C THR A 442 -3.97 9.44 -9.94
N TRP A 443 -4.53 10.30 -10.80
CA TRP A 443 -5.97 10.51 -10.94
C TRP A 443 -6.52 10.17 -12.35
N GLY A 444 -5.64 9.87 -13.33
CA GLY A 444 -6.02 9.67 -14.73
C GLY A 444 -6.39 10.97 -15.44
N ASN A 445 -6.93 10.85 -16.65
CA ASN A 445 -7.48 11.97 -17.43
C ASN A 445 -8.86 12.35 -16.89
N ARG A 446 -8.91 13.16 -15.84
CA ARG A 446 -10.17 13.65 -15.29
C ARG A 446 -10.50 15.03 -15.87
N PRO A 447 -11.74 15.28 -16.34
CA PRO A 447 -12.17 16.61 -16.72
C PRO A 447 -12.17 17.53 -15.50
N TYR A 448 -11.82 18.81 -15.75
CA TYR A 448 -11.93 19.84 -14.72
C TYR A 448 -13.41 20.08 -14.41
N GLY A 449 -13.79 19.93 -13.16
CA GLY A 449 -15.15 20.20 -12.69
C GLY A 449 -15.17 20.31 -11.17
N ASP A 450 -16.18 20.96 -10.63
CA ASP A 450 -16.38 20.99 -9.18
C ASP A 450 -16.53 19.57 -8.66
N PHE A 451 -15.88 19.27 -7.51
CA PHE A 451 -15.88 17.93 -6.90
C PHE A 451 -15.18 16.81 -7.68
N TRP A 452 -14.30 17.12 -8.68
CA TRP A 452 -13.52 16.13 -9.42
C TRP A 452 -12.76 15.10 -8.52
N ARG A 453 -12.47 15.48 -7.27
CA ARG A 453 -11.81 14.60 -6.29
C ARG A 453 -12.75 13.53 -5.73
N PHE A 454 -14.05 13.76 -5.80
CA PHE A 454 -15.08 12.90 -5.21
C PHE A 454 -15.70 11.92 -6.23
N GLY A 455 -15.39 12.07 -7.51
CA GLY A 455 -15.80 11.11 -8.54
C GLY A 455 -14.93 9.84 -8.49
N ASN A 456 -15.55 8.67 -8.36
CA ASN A 456 -14.85 7.40 -8.37
C ASN A 456 -14.16 7.19 -9.72
N LYS A 457 -12.89 6.80 -9.71
CA LYS A 457 -12.03 6.65 -10.90
C LYS A 457 -12.60 5.65 -11.92
N ASN A 458 -13.51 4.77 -11.49
CA ASN A 458 -14.01 3.64 -12.25
C ASN A 458 -15.47 3.73 -12.67
N SER A 459 -16.30 4.63 -12.12
CA SER A 459 -17.73 4.62 -12.41
C SER A 459 -18.14 5.48 -13.61
N MET A 460 -17.49 6.60 -13.87
CA MET A 460 -17.85 7.48 -14.99
C MET A 460 -17.09 7.20 -16.29
N GLU A 461 -15.86 6.70 -16.21
CA GLU A 461 -15.07 6.36 -17.41
C GLU A 461 -15.44 4.97 -17.97
N LYS A 462 -15.88 4.03 -17.12
CA LYS A 462 -16.38 2.71 -17.57
C LYS A 462 -17.74 2.77 -18.26
N GLU A 463 -18.60 3.72 -17.90
CA GLU A 463 -19.88 3.89 -18.59
C GLU A 463 -19.77 4.65 -19.93
N LEU A 464 -18.71 5.46 -20.13
CA LEU A 464 -18.55 6.30 -21.31
C LEU A 464 -17.55 5.79 -22.34
N THR A 465 -16.63 4.88 -21.99
CA THR A 465 -15.57 4.38 -22.88
C THR A 465 -15.62 2.89 -23.17
N SER A 466 -16.55 2.13 -22.60
CA SER A 466 -16.63 0.67 -22.76
C SER A 466 -17.30 0.17 -24.04
N LYS A 467 -17.28 0.97 -25.12
CA LYS A 467 -17.69 0.50 -26.46
C LYS A 467 -16.62 0.65 -27.55
N GLN A 468 -15.35 0.63 -27.19
CA GLN A 468 -14.27 0.30 -28.15
C GLN A 468 -13.12 -0.33 -27.38
N ASP A 469 -13.20 -1.57 -27.22
CA ASP A 469 -12.27 -2.68 -27.21
C ASP A 469 -12.70 -3.76 -26.20
N ASP A 470 -12.85 -4.92 -26.79
CA ASP A 470 -13.21 -6.21 -26.24
C ASP A 470 -12.77 -6.55 -24.82
N THR A 471 -13.78 -7.09 -24.09
CA THR A 471 -13.69 -8.17 -23.09
C THR A 471 -13.05 -7.86 -21.73
N LYS A 472 -13.87 -7.62 -20.73
CA LYS A 472 -14.23 -8.55 -19.65
C LYS A 472 -15.14 -7.86 -18.66
N GLU A 473 -16.42 -8.08 -18.87
CA GLU A 473 -17.45 -7.90 -17.86
C GLU A 473 -17.15 -8.83 -16.67
N GLN A 474 -17.12 -8.29 -15.46
CA GLN A 474 -17.41 -9.09 -14.29
C GLN A 474 -18.92 -9.27 -14.24
N ASP A 475 -19.31 -10.39 -14.76
CA ASP A 475 -20.65 -10.89 -14.79
C ASP A 475 -21.06 -11.26 -13.35
N ILE A 476 -21.97 -10.48 -12.78
CA ILE A 476 -22.83 -10.95 -11.72
C ILE A 476 -24.11 -11.41 -12.41
N SER A 477 -24.01 -12.51 -13.13
CA SER A 477 -25.15 -13.21 -13.69
C SER A 477 -25.60 -14.28 -12.73
N ASP A 478 -26.80 -14.11 -12.18
CA ASP A 478 -27.60 -15.18 -11.64
C ASP A 478 -27.98 -16.12 -12.81
N PRO A 479 -27.56 -17.41 -12.82
CA PRO A 479 -27.67 -18.27 -14.00
C PRO A 479 -29.09 -18.63 -14.41
N ASP A 480 -30.09 -18.34 -13.56
CA ASP A 480 -31.47 -18.81 -13.77
C ASP A 480 -32.37 -17.88 -14.59
N ILE A 481 -31.85 -16.77 -15.18
CA ILE A 481 -32.68 -15.77 -15.90
C ILE A 481 -32.15 -15.39 -17.29
N TYR A 482 -31.26 -16.15 -17.87
CA TYR A 482 -30.86 -15.86 -19.25
C TYR A 482 -31.52 -16.85 -20.23
N ASN A 483 -32.79 -16.57 -20.59
CA ASN A 483 -33.39 -17.13 -21.79
C ASN A 483 -33.14 -16.17 -22.94
N GLY A 484 -32.49 -16.64 -24.00
CA GLY A 484 -32.01 -15.87 -25.12
C GLY A 484 -33.00 -15.01 -25.95
N ASN A 485 -34.25 -14.86 -25.47
CA ASN A 485 -35.26 -14.00 -26.10
C ASN A 485 -35.35 -12.59 -25.48
N GLU A 486 -34.63 -12.33 -24.41
CA GLU A 486 -34.81 -11.09 -23.60
C GLU A 486 -33.91 -9.94 -24.06
N ASP A 487 -32.80 -10.25 -24.71
CA ASP A 487 -31.94 -9.26 -25.36
C ASP A 487 -32.59 -8.70 -26.66
N GLU A 488 -33.51 -9.44 -27.25
CA GLU A 488 -34.24 -9.02 -28.47
C GLU A 488 -35.20 -7.84 -28.18
N GLU A 489 -35.93 -7.87 -27.02
CA GLU A 489 -36.85 -6.78 -26.65
C GLU A 489 -36.11 -5.48 -26.31
N GLN A 490 -34.99 -5.57 -25.60
CA GLN A 490 -34.12 -4.42 -25.33
C GLN A 490 -33.44 -3.93 -26.62
N ALA A 491 -32.98 -4.84 -27.47
CA ALA A 491 -32.33 -4.53 -28.72
C ALA A 491 -33.34 -3.93 -29.74
N GLU A 492 -34.58 -4.40 -29.75
CA GLU A 492 -35.67 -3.87 -30.59
C GLU A 492 -36.07 -2.46 -30.14
N ALA A 493 -36.14 -2.19 -28.84
CA ALA A 493 -36.36 -0.85 -28.27
C ALA A 493 -35.29 0.16 -28.69
N LEU A 494 -34.06 -0.30 -28.96
CA LEU A 494 -32.92 0.52 -29.37
C LEU A 494 -32.71 0.61 -30.89
N LYS A 495 -33.50 -0.11 -31.69
CA LYS A 495 -33.27 -0.28 -33.13
C LYS A 495 -33.45 1.00 -33.93
N ASP A 496 -34.44 1.79 -33.58
CA ASP A 496 -34.79 3.04 -34.26
C ASP A 496 -34.06 4.28 -33.71
N ILE A 497 -33.15 4.08 -32.74
CA ILE A 497 -32.39 5.17 -32.12
C ILE A 497 -31.13 5.48 -32.91
N ASP A 498 -30.91 6.77 -33.19
CA ASP A 498 -29.72 7.30 -33.85
C ASP A 498 -28.44 6.76 -33.20
N ALA A 499 -27.49 6.31 -34.01
CA ALA A 499 -26.23 5.73 -33.55
C ALA A 499 -25.44 6.66 -32.58
N SER A 500 -25.54 7.97 -32.77
CA SER A 500 -24.92 8.98 -31.92
C SER A 500 -25.51 9.02 -30.51
N LYS A 501 -26.77 8.65 -30.34
CA LYS A 501 -27.52 8.66 -29.08
C LYS A 501 -27.58 7.30 -28.39
N ARG A 502 -27.29 6.19 -29.09
CA ARG A 502 -27.41 4.82 -28.54
C ARG A 502 -26.72 4.63 -27.19
N LYS A 503 -25.56 5.22 -27.02
CA LYS A 503 -24.81 5.12 -25.74
C LYS A 503 -25.57 5.65 -24.53
N TYR A 504 -26.45 6.64 -24.68
CA TYR A 504 -27.27 7.20 -23.61
C TYR A 504 -28.51 6.37 -23.32
N TYR A 505 -29.04 5.71 -24.34
CA TYR A 505 -30.20 4.84 -24.20
C TYR A 505 -29.85 3.43 -23.73
N ALA A 506 -28.63 2.96 -24.01
CA ALA A 506 -28.22 1.58 -23.68
C ALA A 506 -28.28 1.25 -22.19
N ALA A 507 -28.08 2.24 -21.33
CA ALA A 507 -28.16 2.06 -19.87
C ALA A 507 -29.59 2.06 -19.34
N ILE A 508 -30.60 2.47 -20.12
CA ILE A 508 -31.99 2.60 -19.69
C ILE A 508 -32.70 1.25 -19.87
N PRO A 509 -33.31 0.67 -18.81
CA PRO A 509 -33.97 -0.62 -18.89
C PRO A 509 -35.35 -0.49 -19.52
N PHE A 510 -35.53 -0.77 -20.80
CA PHE A 510 -36.82 -0.71 -21.50
C PHE A 510 -37.60 -2.01 -21.39
N SER A 511 -36.92 -3.17 -21.51
CA SER A 511 -37.58 -4.47 -21.40
C SER A 511 -38.05 -4.78 -19.97
N ALA A 512 -39.03 -5.67 -19.85
CA ALA A 512 -39.53 -6.14 -18.56
C ALA A 512 -38.41 -6.78 -17.71
N THR A 513 -37.50 -7.52 -18.34
CA THR A 513 -36.38 -8.20 -17.72
C THR A 513 -35.30 -7.21 -17.28
N ALA A 514 -34.90 -6.25 -18.12
CA ALA A 514 -33.97 -5.22 -17.74
C ALA A 514 -34.48 -4.40 -16.53
N LYS A 515 -35.79 -4.11 -16.47
CA LYS A 515 -36.46 -3.49 -15.32
C LYS A 515 -36.40 -4.37 -14.07
N LEU A 516 -36.55 -5.69 -14.21
CA LEU A 516 -36.46 -6.64 -13.10
C LEU A 516 -35.03 -6.69 -12.56
N VAL A 517 -34.01 -6.76 -13.44
CA VAL A 517 -32.59 -6.72 -13.05
C VAL A 517 -32.26 -5.42 -12.30
N ALA A 518 -32.71 -4.27 -12.79
CA ALA A 518 -32.52 -2.99 -12.12
C ALA A 518 -33.15 -3.00 -10.69
N LYS A 519 -34.39 -3.51 -10.56
CA LYS A 519 -35.06 -3.65 -9.26
C LYS A 519 -34.33 -4.63 -8.31
N ARG A 520 -33.76 -5.73 -8.81
CA ARG A 520 -32.95 -6.65 -8.02
C ARG A 520 -31.68 -6.00 -7.49
N LYS A 521 -30.98 -5.22 -8.34
CA LYS A 521 -29.81 -4.44 -7.91
C LYS A 521 -30.15 -3.48 -6.76
N ILE A 522 -31.30 -2.81 -6.84
CA ILE A 522 -31.78 -1.93 -5.76
C ILE A 522 -32.04 -2.72 -4.48
N GLN A 523 -32.69 -3.89 -4.57
CA GLN A 523 -32.98 -4.73 -3.40
C GLN A 523 -31.71 -5.22 -2.71
N ALA A 524 -30.75 -5.72 -3.47
CA ALA A 524 -29.43 -6.14 -2.96
C ALA A 524 -28.66 -4.98 -2.31
N ALA A 525 -28.74 -3.79 -2.92
CA ALA A 525 -28.10 -2.60 -2.37
C ALA A 525 -28.73 -2.14 -1.05
N TYR A 526 -30.07 -2.13 -0.90
CA TYR A 526 -30.71 -1.85 0.39
C TYR A 526 -30.31 -2.83 1.47
N LEU A 527 -30.24 -4.13 1.15
CA LEU A 527 -29.79 -5.15 2.10
C LEU A 527 -28.34 -4.90 2.51
N ALA A 528 -27.45 -4.64 1.55
CA ALA A 528 -26.04 -4.36 1.81
C ALA A 528 -25.86 -3.13 2.71
N ILE A 529 -26.60 -2.04 2.45
CA ILE A 529 -26.59 -0.84 3.29
C ILE A 529 -27.04 -1.15 4.71
N GLY A 530 -28.16 -1.90 4.85
CA GLY A 530 -28.67 -2.31 6.16
C GLY A 530 -27.69 -3.12 6.97
N LYS A 531 -26.99 -4.07 6.33
CA LYS A 531 -25.93 -4.89 6.94
C LYS A 531 -24.74 -4.05 7.36
N ILE A 532 -24.23 -3.17 6.50
CA ILE A 532 -23.09 -2.29 6.78
C ILE A 532 -23.41 -1.38 7.98
N TYR A 533 -24.62 -0.80 8.02
CA TYR A 533 -25.01 0.01 9.17
C TYR A 533 -25.09 -0.80 10.46
N PHE A 534 -25.52 -2.07 10.40
CA PHE A 534 -25.62 -2.93 11.56
C PHE A 534 -24.25 -3.46 12.02
N ASP A 535 -23.56 -4.19 11.16
CA ASP A 535 -22.36 -4.96 11.49
C ASP A 535 -21.12 -4.07 11.66
N ASP A 536 -20.90 -3.14 10.70
CA ASP A 536 -19.65 -2.38 10.59
C ASP A 536 -19.72 -1.03 11.31
N LEU A 537 -20.86 -0.32 11.21
CA LEU A 537 -21.02 1.04 11.71
C LEU A 537 -21.79 1.13 13.02
N ARG A 538 -22.52 0.07 13.42
CA ARG A 538 -23.39 0.00 14.60
C ARG A 538 -24.44 1.11 14.65
N GLU A 539 -24.92 1.54 13.49
CA GLU A 539 -25.96 2.54 13.31
C GLU A 539 -27.34 1.87 13.17
N TYR A 540 -27.82 1.26 14.25
CA TYR A 540 -29.00 0.39 14.26
C TYR A 540 -30.26 1.09 13.75
N ILE A 541 -30.45 2.38 14.06
CA ILE A 541 -31.58 3.19 13.57
C ILE A 541 -31.57 3.31 12.06
N ARG A 542 -30.38 3.49 11.45
CA ARG A 542 -30.25 3.57 9.99
C ARG A 542 -30.42 2.20 9.34
N SER A 543 -29.89 1.16 9.96
CA SER A 543 -30.10 -0.22 9.52
C SER A 543 -31.59 -0.55 9.46
N ASP A 544 -32.32 -0.29 10.56
CA ASP A 544 -33.80 -0.49 10.62
C ASP A 544 -34.52 0.27 9.51
N LYS A 545 -34.15 1.55 9.30
CA LYS A 545 -34.78 2.39 8.27
C LYS A 545 -34.58 1.82 6.86
N GLU A 546 -33.35 1.49 6.48
CA GLU A 546 -33.07 1.02 5.13
C GLU A 546 -33.66 -0.36 4.85
N LEU A 547 -33.62 -1.29 5.83
CA LEU A 547 -34.21 -2.62 5.69
C LEU A 547 -35.74 -2.56 5.71
N SER A 548 -36.34 -1.69 6.51
CA SER A 548 -37.79 -1.45 6.47
C SER A 548 -38.23 -0.85 5.12
N THR A 549 -37.41 0.04 4.55
CA THR A 549 -37.61 0.59 3.20
C THR A 549 -37.55 -0.51 2.14
N LEU A 550 -36.58 -1.43 2.23
CA LEU A 550 -36.49 -2.60 1.35
C LEU A 550 -37.80 -3.40 1.38
N LEU A 551 -38.29 -3.79 2.57
CA LEU A 551 -39.47 -4.62 2.70
C LEU A 551 -40.77 -3.91 2.30
N SER A 552 -40.89 -2.60 2.55
CA SER A 552 -42.04 -1.81 2.14
C SER A 552 -42.10 -1.60 0.63
N ARG A 553 -40.97 -1.37 0.01
CA ARG A 553 -40.85 -1.11 -1.44
C ARG A 553 -40.91 -2.39 -2.27
N TYR A 554 -40.36 -3.49 -1.72
CA TYR A 554 -40.26 -4.79 -2.38
C TYR A 554 -40.75 -5.93 -1.45
N PRO A 555 -42.07 -6.05 -1.18
CA PRO A 555 -42.62 -7.05 -0.22
C PRO A 555 -42.31 -8.51 -0.59
N GLY A 556 -42.09 -8.78 -1.90
CA GLY A 556 -41.77 -10.10 -2.43
C GLY A 556 -40.28 -10.31 -2.69
N THR A 557 -39.39 -9.51 -2.06
CA THR A 557 -37.94 -9.67 -2.23
C THR A 557 -37.44 -11.02 -1.73
N MET A 558 -36.57 -11.65 -2.47
CA MET A 558 -35.82 -12.83 -2.04
C MET A 558 -34.98 -12.61 -0.77
N HIS A 559 -34.59 -11.35 -0.51
CA HIS A 559 -33.82 -10.94 0.67
C HIS A 559 -34.67 -10.75 1.95
N LYS A 560 -35.98 -11.07 1.90
CA LYS A 560 -36.90 -10.84 3.03
C LYS A 560 -36.47 -11.57 4.31
N PRO A 561 -36.06 -12.85 4.29
CA PRO A 561 -35.62 -13.55 5.50
C PRO A 561 -34.43 -12.90 6.19
N GLU A 562 -33.43 -12.52 5.40
CA GLU A 562 -32.21 -11.87 5.90
C GLU A 562 -32.50 -10.43 6.40
N ALA A 563 -33.34 -9.69 5.69
CA ALA A 563 -33.77 -8.35 6.11
C ALA A 563 -34.52 -8.39 7.45
N LEU A 564 -35.45 -9.32 7.62
CA LEU A 564 -36.19 -9.53 8.88
C LEU A 564 -35.26 -9.90 10.03
N PHE A 565 -34.24 -10.73 9.76
CA PHE A 565 -33.24 -11.11 10.75
C PHE A 565 -32.46 -9.88 11.27
N TYR A 566 -31.95 -9.06 10.37
CA TYR A 566 -31.23 -7.84 10.76
C TYR A 566 -32.16 -6.80 11.42
N LEU A 567 -33.42 -6.70 10.99
CA LEU A 567 -34.43 -5.87 11.63
C LEU A 567 -34.72 -6.32 13.07
N SER A 568 -34.87 -7.63 13.30
CA SER A 568 -35.03 -8.18 14.65
C SER A 568 -33.83 -7.82 15.53
N LYS A 569 -32.63 -8.05 15.06
CA LYS A 569 -31.38 -7.74 15.80
C LYS A 569 -31.24 -6.24 16.06
N ALA A 570 -31.45 -5.41 15.04
CA ALA A 570 -31.32 -3.95 15.18
C ALA A 570 -32.30 -3.39 16.20
N ASN A 571 -33.55 -3.86 16.21
CA ASN A 571 -34.54 -3.42 17.19
C ASN A 571 -34.25 -3.95 18.60
N ALA A 572 -33.67 -5.16 18.73
CA ALA A 572 -33.18 -5.66 20.02
C ALA A 572 -32.06 -4.78 20.58
N GLU A 573 -31.10 -4.39 19.78
CA GLU A 573 -29.99 -3.49 20.17
C GLU A 573 -30.47 -2.07 20.52
N MET A 574 -31.57 -1.61 19.92
CA MET A 574 -32.26 -0.35 20.25
C MET A 574 -33.15 -0.43 21.50
N GLY A 575 -33.32 -1.63 22.07
CA GLY A 575 -34.17 -1.86 23.24
C GLY A 575 -35.67 -2.04 22.91
N ASP A 576 -36.08 -2.06 21.63
CA ASP A 576 -37.47 -2.33 21.20
C ASP A 576 -37.73 -3.84 21.08
N SER A 577 -37.84 -4.52 22.23
CA SER A 577 -38.05 -5.96 22.28
C SER A 577 -39.35 -6.40 21.61
N THR A 578 -40.37 -5.52 21.54
CA THR A 578 -41.65 -5.85 20.91
C THR A 578 -41.53 -5.97 19.40
N LYS A 579 -40.86 -4.98 18.75
CA LYS A 579 -40.63 -5.07 17.31
C LYS A 579 -39.63 -6.20 16.96
N ALA A 580 -38.59 -6.37 17.76
CA ALA A 580 -37.66 -7.47 17.61
C ALA A 580 -38.35 -8.83 17.60
N ALA A 581 -39.22 -9.09 18.58
CA ALA A 581 -39.99 -10.32 18.66
C ALA A 581 -41.01 -10.48 17.51
N ASN A 582 -41.60 -9.39 17.03
CA ASN A 582 -42.49 -9.44 15.87
C ASN A 582 -41.78 -9.87 14.58
N TYR A 583 -40.57 -9.32 14.32
CA TYR A 583 -39.75 -9.73 13.16
C TYR A 583 -39.27 -11.17 13.29
N ALA A 584 -38.83 -11.59 14.49
CA ALA A 584 -38.44 -12.97 14.75
C ALA A 584 -39.62 -13.95 14.53
N LYS A 585 -40.84 -13.57 14.96
CA LYS A 585 -42.03 -14.37 14.71
C LYS A 585 -42.35 -14.47 13.20
N GLN A 586 -42.23 -13.37 12.44
CA GLN A 586 -42.42 -13.42 10.98
C GLN A 586 -41.44 -14.40 10.30
N ILE A 587 -40.20 -14.46 10.76
CA ILE A 587 -39.22 -15.44 10.22
C ILE A 587 -39.67 -16.86 10.59
N ALA A 588 -40.11 -17.11 11.85
CA ALA A 588 -40.54 -18.42 12.28
C ALA A 588 -41.76 -18.93 11.53
N ASP A 589 -42.71 -18.02 11.22
CA ASP A 589 -43.98 -18.35 10.55
C ASP A 589 -43.77 -18.52 9.02
N GLU A 590 -43.00 -17.62 8.37
CA GLU A 590 -42.88 -17.61 6.90
C GLU A 590 -41.65 -18.36 6.39
N TYR A 591 -40.56 -18.47 7.20
CA TYR A 591 -39.26 -19.05 6.80
C TYR A 591 -38.67 -20.00 7.86
N PRO A 592 -39.44 -21.04 8.31
CA PRO A 592 -39.04 -21.91 9.44
C PRO A 592 -37.76 -22.67 9.22
N GLU A 593 -37.44 -23.02 7.97
CA GLU A 593 -36.26 -23.84 7.58
C GLU A 593 -34.97 -23.02 7.38
N THR A 594 -35.04 -21.70 7.59
CA THR A 594 -33.85 -20.88 7.36
C THR A 594 -32.91 -20.83 8.57
N LEU A 595 -31.63 -20.70 8.31
CA LEU A 595 -30.59 -20.47 9.33
C LEU A 595 -30.95 -19.26 10.21
N PHE A 596 -31.55 -18.21 9.63
CA PHE A 596 -31.98 -17.01 10.36
C PHE A 596 -32.99 -17.32 11.47
N ASN A 597 -33.96 -18.23 11.22
CA ASN A 597 -34.88 -18.68 12.22
C ASN A 597 -34.18 -19.46 13.36
N SER A 598 -33.28 -20.36 13.03
CA SER A 598 -32.51 -21.13 14.02
C SER A 598 -31.68 -20.26 14.93
N VAL A 599 -31.02 -19.23 14.40
CA VAL A 599 -30.19 -18.31 15.17
C VAL A 599 -31.02 -17.41 16.10
N LEU A 600 -32.20 -16.89 15.67
CA LEU A 600 -33.02 -16.00 16.48
C LEU A 600 -33.75 -16.71 17.62
N ASN A 601 -34.18 -17.94 17.37
CA ASN A 601 -35.02 -18.64 18.35
C ASN A 601 -34.24 -19.45 19.39
N ASN A 602 -32.92 -19.29 19.47
CA ASN A 602 -32.03 -20.14 20.30
C ASN A 602 -32.52 -21.62 20.31
N LYS A 603 -33.16 -22.06 19.22
CA LYS A 603 -33.05 -23.45 18.92
C LYS A 603 -31.55 -23.60 18.90
N GLU A 604 -31.00 -24.28 19.95
CA GLU A 604 -29.78 -24.96 19.78
C GLU A 604 -29.88 -25.49 18.35
N VAL A 605 -29.09 -24.93 17.42
CA VAL A 605 -28.70 -25.72 16.29
C VAL A 605 -28.20 -26.91 17.06
N GLN A 606 -28.99 -27.97 17.12
CA GLN A 606 -28.50 -29.24 17.53
C GLN A 606 -27.37 -29.41 16.52
N GLU A 607 -26.21 -28.94 16.94
CA GLU A 607 -24.96 -29.40 16.37
C GLU A 607 -25.11 -30.89 16.58
N ASP A 608 -25.63 -31.52 15.54
CA ASP A 608 -25.74 -32.96 15.50
C ASP A 608 -24.36 -33.41 15.95
N VAL A 609 -24.31 -34.32 16.93
CA VAL A 609 -23.04 -34.79 17.46
C VAL A 609 -22.15 -35.24 16.30
N GLY A 610 -22.77 -35.71 15.18
CA GLY A 610 -22.17 -35.98 13.90
C GLY A 610 -21.49 -34.76 13.25
N ASP A 611 -22.00 -33.55 13.36
CA ASP A 611 -21.38 -32.36 12.73
C ASP A 611 -20.08 -31.95 13.42
N LYS A 612 -19.92 -32.15 14.74
CA LYS A 612 -18.65 -31.92 15.44
C LYS A 612 -17.57 -32.89 15.00
N GLU A 613 -17.91 -34.17 14.87
CA GLU A 613 -16.99 -35.17 14.39
C GLU A 613 -16.61 -34.97 12.92
N VAL A 614 -17.55 -34.54 12.08
CA VAL A 614 -17.32 -34.18 10.68
C VAL A 614 -16.39 -32.98 10.54
N VAL A 615 -16.54 -31.94 11.38
CA VAL A 615 -15.62 -30.77 11.39
C VAL A 615 -14.19 -31.20 11.74
N VAL A 616 -14.01 -32.12 12.69
CA VAL A 616 -12.68 -32.66 13.03
C VAL A 616 -12.11 -33.47 11.85
N LEU A 617 -12.93 -34.28 11.19
CA LEU A 617 -12.53 -35.04 10.01
C LEU A 617 -12.20 -34.09 8.83
N TYR A 618 -12.99 -33.03 8.63
CA TYR A 618 -12.71 -32.00 7.63
C TYR A 618 -11.38 -31.30 7.89
N GLN A 619 -11.05 -30.96 9.14
CA GLN A 619 -9.74 -30.41 9.50
C GLN A 619 -8.60 -31.37 9.16
N LYS A 620 -8.72 -32.65 9.49
CA LYS A 620 -7.74 -33.68 9.10
C LYS A 620 -7.62 -33.80 7.58
N MET A 621 -8.73 -33.73 6.86
CA MET A 621 -8.77 -33.71 5.40
C MET A 621 -8.04 -32.51 4.81
N TYR A 622 -8.23 -31.33 5.40
CA TYR A 622 -7.53 -30.09 5.00
C TYR A 622 -6.02 -30.16 5.30
N GLU A 623 -5.62 -30.74 6.44
CA GLU A 623 -4.21 -30.98 6.75
C GLU A 623 -3.57 -31.99 5.78
N ALA A 624 -4.29 -33.04 5.41
CA ALA A 624 -3.85 -34.03 4.40
C ALA A 624 -3.68 -33.35 3.02
N TYR A 625 -4.59 -32.45 2.64
CA TYR A 625 -4.48 -31.61 1.43
C TYR A 625 -3.21 -30.75 1.43
N ASN A 626 -2.90 -30.09 2.54
CA ASN A 626 -1.71 -29.24 2.66
C ASN A 626 -0.39 -30.02 2.64
N ARG A 627 -0.42 -31.30 3.07
CA ARG A 627 0.74 -32.23 3.08
C ARG A 627 0.85 -33.08 1.81
N ASP A 628 -0.01 -32.83 0.80
CA ASP A 628 -0.08 -33.63 -0.44
C ASP A 628 -0.37 -35.14 -0.21
N SER A 629 -1.01 -35.47 0.93
CA SER A 629 -1.36 -36.87 1.30
C SER A 629 -2.73 -37.23 0.71
N PHE A 630 -2.83 -37.32 -0.61
CA PHE A 630 -4.10 -37.49 -1.33
C PHE A 630 -4.83 -38.80 -1.06
N ASP A 631 -4.10 -39.89 -0.74
CA ASP A 631 -4.71 -41.19 -0.40
C ASP A 631 -5.35 -41.16 1.00
N GLU A 632 -4.72 -40.49 1.98
CA GLU A 632 -5.27 -40.23 3.30
C GLU A 632 -6.54 -39.36 3.19
N LEU A 633 -6.48 -38.28 2.42
CA LEU A 633 -7.60 -37.37 2.15
C LEU A 633 -8.78 -38.14 1.54
N THR A 634 -8.53 -39.02 0.55
CA THR A 634 -9.56 -39.82 -0.10
C THR A 634 -10.21 -40.80 0.89
N ASN A 635 -9.42 -41.38 1.81
CA ASN A 635 -9.94 -42.30 2.82
C ASN A 635 -10.85 -41.60 3.83
N ILE A 636 -10.42 -40.39 4.28
CA ILE A 636 -11.23 -39.56 5.17
C ILE A 636 -12.56 -39.14 4.48
N LYS A 637 -12.52 -38.74 3.19
CA LYS A 637 -13.72 -38.45 2.41
C LYS A 637 -14.70 -39.62 2.37
N LYS A 638 -14.21 -40.83 2.10
CA LYS A 638 -15.04 -42.06 2.09
C LYS A 638 -15.63 -42.36 3.46
N GLU A 639 -14.90 -42.14 4.52
CA GLU A 639 -15.38 -42.28 5.90
C GLU A 639 -16.52 -41.30 6.19
N ILE A 640 -16.37 -40.04 5.81
CA ILE A 640 -17.39 -39.00 5.99
C ILE A 640 -18.65 -39.35 5.19
N ASP A 641 -18.50 -39.72 3.90
CA ASP A 641 -19.62 -40.04 3.03
C ASP A 641 -20.41 -41.26 3.52
N ARG A 642 -19.71 -42.24 4.13
CA ARG A 642 -20.35 -43.46 4.64
C ARG A 642 -21.03 -43.26 5.99
N THR A 643 -20.40 -42.50 6.90
CA THR A 643 -20.77 -42.46 8.32
C THR A 643 -21.63 -41.23 8.63
N TYR A 644 -21.41 -40.11 7.90
CA TYR A 644 -22.00 -38.81 8.17
C TYR A 644 -22.64 -38.21 6.91
N ALA A 645 -23.27 -39.04 6.08
CA ALA A 645 -23.95 -38.60 4.86
C ALA A 645 -25.03 -37.53 5.17
N GLY A 646 -25.03 -36.43 4.41
CA GLY A 646 -25.98 -35.33 4.60
C GLY A 646 -25.61 -34.33 5.70
N ASN A 647 -24.34 -34.33 6.14
CA ASN A 647 -23.84 -33.36 7.11
C ASN A 647 -23.88 -31.90 6.57
N SER A 648 -23.88 -30.93 7.48
CA SER A 648 -24.03 -29.50 7.15
C SER A 648 -22.89 -28.88 6.33
N ILE A 649 -21.69 -29.50 6.32
CA ILE A 649 -20.50 -29.02 5.59
C ILE A 649 -20.11 -29.91 4.40
N GLN A 650 -20.99 -30.80 3.94
CA GLN A 650 -20.72 -31.75 2.85
C GLN A 650 -20.23 -31.02 1.58
N ALA A 651 -20.83 -29.88 1.24
CA ALA A 651 -20.40 -29.08 0.09
C ALA A 651 -18.94 -28.67 0.16
N LYS A 652 -18.45 -28.24 1.34
CA LYS A 652 -17.03 -27.88 1.54
C LYS A 652 -16.10 -29.08 1.44
N ILE A 653 -16.55 -30.23 1.89
CA ILE A 653 -15.81 -31.50 1.83
C ILE A 653 -15.64 -31.94 0.37
N ASP A 654 -16.74 -31.93 -0.40
CA ASP A 654 -16.73 -32.31 -1.81
C ASP A 654 -15.87 -31.35 -2.65
N TYR A 655 -15.94 -30.06 -2.38
CA TYR A 655 -15.10 -29.08 -3.04
C TYR A 655 -13.61 -29.24 -2.72
N LEU A 656 -13.26 -29.49 -1.44
CA LEU A 656 -11.87 -29.77 -1.03
C LEU A 656 -11.34 -31.05 -1.69
N TYR A 657 -12.19 -32.06 -1.85
CA TYR A 657 -11.84 -33.30 -2.57
C TYR A 657 -11.56 -33.02 -4.06
N ALA A 658 -12.40 -32.23 -4.71
CA ALA A 658 -12.18 -31.80 -6.09
C ALA A 658 -10.82 -31.06 -6.24
N LEU A 659 -10.53 -30.11 -5.33
CA LEU A 659 -9.24 -29.40 -5.33
C LEU A 659 -8.05 -30.34 -5.15
N ALA A 660 -8.19 -31.39 -4.33
CA ALA A 660 -7.15 -32.40 -4.12
C ALA A 660 -6.88 -33.23 -5.39
N LEU A 661 -7.91 -33.56 -6.14
CA LEU A 661 -7.76 -34.24 -7.44
C LEU A 661 -7.02 -33.35 -8.45
N GLY A 662 -7.33 -32.07 -8.49
CA GLY A 662 -6.62 -31.08 -9.31
C GLY A 662 -5.15 -30.96 -8.95
N LYS A 663 -4.83 -30.93 -7.66
CA LYS A 663 -3.45 -30.85 -7.17
C LYS A 663 -2.66 -32.14 -7.41
N LYS A 664 -3.33 -33.27 -7.38
CA LYS A 664 -2.73 -34.61 -7.73
C LYS A 664 -2.36 -34.70 -9.23
N GLY A 665 -2.87 -33.84 -10.09
CA GLY A 665 -2.60 -33.79 -11.52
C GLY A 665 -3.64 -34.49 -12.40
N GLY A 666 -4.77 -34.90 -11.85
CA GLY A 666 -5.89 -35.48 -12.58
C GLY A 666 -6.85 -34.44 -13.14
N LYS A 667 -6.48 -33.71 -14.23
CA LYS A 667 -7.33 -32.64 -14.80
C LYS A 667 -8.74 -33.11 -15.19
N ALA A 668 -8.86 -34.32 -15.75
CA ALA A 668 -10.16 -34.85 -16.16
C ALA A 668 -11.04 -35.21 -14.95
N GLU A 669 -10.44 -35.83 -13.92
CA GLU A 669 -11.12 -36.16 -12.67
C GLU A 669 -11.49 -34.88 -11.90
N TYR A 670 -10.62 -33.87 -11.94
CA TYR A 670 -10.87 -32.58 -11.31
C TYR A 670 -12.08 -31.85 -11.92
N ILE A 671 -12.13 -31.78 -13.26
CA ILE A 671 -13.27 -31.17 -13.97
C ILE A 671 -14.56 -31.93 -13.65
N LYS A 672 -14.53 -33.26 -13.72
CA LYS A 672 -15.69 -34.10 -13.42
C LYS A 672 -16.21 -33.87 -12.00
N GLU A 673 -15.32 -33.79 -11.02
CA GLU A 673 -15.73 -33.60 -9.62
C GLU A 673 -16.24 -32.19 -9.36
N LEU A 674 -15.68 -31.19 -10.02
CA LEU A 674 -16.19 -29.81 -9.97
C LEU A 674 -17.58 -29.69 -10.61
N GLU A 675 -17.86 -30.43 -11.70
CA GLU A 675 -19.20 -30.50 -12.30
C GLU A 675 -20.20 -31.13 -11.32
N ILE A 676 -19.80 -32.19 -10.61
CA ILE A 676 -20.63 -32.81 -9.59
C ILE A 676 -20.94 -31.84 -8.44
N VAL A 677 -19.92 -31.13 -7.96
CA VAL A 677 -20.08 -30.12 -6.90
C VAL A 677 -20.99 -28.97 -7.34
N LYS A 678 -20.82 -28.46 -8.56
CA LYS A 678 -21.66 -27.40 -9.14
C LYS A 678 -23.13 -27.84 -9.24
N GLU A 679 -23.38 -29.08 -9.70
CA GLU A 679 -24.74 -29.62 -9.86
C GLU A 679 -25.40 -29.99 -8.52
N ALA A 680 -24.62 -30.48 -7.55
CA ALA A 680 -25.11 -30.89 -6.26
C ALA A 680 -25.44 -29.71 -5.32
N TYR A 681 -24.77 -28.55 -5.50
CA TYR A 681 -24.90 -27.39 -4.60
C TYR A 681 -25.19 -26.09 -5.35
N PRO A 682 -26.26 -26.02 -6.19
CA PRO A 682 -26.58 -24.83 -6.96
C PRO A 682 -26.94 -23.66 -6.04
N GLY A 683 -26.45 -22.45 -6.38
CA GLY A 683 -26.73 -21.23 -5.63
C GLY A 683 -26.07 -21.11 -4.25
N THR A 684 -25.14 -22.00 -3.92
CA THR A 684 -24.29 -21.89 -2.73
C THR A 684 -22.91 -21.33 -3.10
N ASP A 685 -22.24 -20.69 -2.14
CA ASP A 685 -20.85 -20.19 -2.32
C ASP A 685 -19.93 -21.26 -2.89
N VAL A 686 -20.08 -22.51 -2.48
CA VAL A 686 -19.28 -23.65 -2.93
C VAL A 686 -19.61 -24.03 -4.37
N GLY A 687 -20.88 -24.03 -4.74
CA GLY A 687 -21.30 -24.28 -6.12
C GLY A 687 -20.83 -23.19 -7.09
N GLU A 688 -20.86 -21.94 -6.65
CA GLU A 688 -20.32 -20.81 -7.43
C GLU A 688 -18.81 -20.87 -7.59
N MET A 689 -18.08 -21.26 -6.53
CA MET A 689 -16.65 -21.49 -6.60
C MET A 689 -16.30 -22.62 -7.57
N ALA A 690 -17.06 -23.71 -7.57
CA ALA A 690 -16.89 -24.80 -8.52
C ALA A 690 -17.17 -24.34 -9.97
N ALA A 691 -18.27 -23.62 -10.20
CA ALA A 691 -18.61 -23.07 -11.51
C ALA A 691 -17.55 -22.08 -12.01
N TYR A 692 -17.03 -21.21 -11.14
CA TYR A 692 -15.95 -20.28 -11.46
C TYR A 692 -14.66 -21.02 -11.85
N THR A 693 -14.30 -22.06 -11.10
CA THR A 693 -13.11 -22.88 -11.37
C THR A 693 -13.24 -23.64 -12.69
N LEU A 694 -14.43 -24.20 -12.98
CA LEU A 694 -14.72 -24.85 -14.27
C LEU A 694 -14.60 -23.89 -15.45
N ARG A 695 -15.06 -22.66 -15.31
CA ARG A 695 -14.92 -21.62 -16.33
C ARG A 695 -13.45 -21.25 -16.58
N ILE A 696 -12.61 -21.20 -15.55
CA ILE A 696 -11.18 -20.99 -15.73
C ILE A 696 -10.54 -22.19 -16.45
N LEU A 697 -10.90 -23.41 -16.08
CA LEU A 697 -10.36 -24.62 -16.69
C LEU A 697 -10.82 -24.81 -18.15
N SER A 698 -12.07 -24.44 -18.47
CA SER A 698 -12.59 -24.44 -19.85
C SER A 698 -11.97 -23.32 -20.69
N ALA A 699 -11.75 -22.14 -20.11
CA ALA A 699 -11.02 -21.06 -20.78
C ALA A 699 -9.53 -21.43 -21.03
N GLU A 700 -8.94 -22.25 -20.17
CA GLU A 700 -7.63 -22.85 -20.41
C GLU A 700 -7.69 -23.89 -21.54
N ASP A 701 -8.74 -24.70 -21.67
CA ASP A 701 -8.92 -25.66 -22.75
C ASP A 701 -9.26 -24.99 -24.09
N GLU A 702 -10.01 -23.91 -24.10
CA GLU A 702 -10.21 -23.06 -25.28
C GLU A 702 -8.91 -22.32 -25.68
N ALA A 703 -8.07 -21.96 -24.71
CA ALA A 703 -6.75 -21.39 -24.97
C ALA A 703 -5.75 -22.44 -25.47
N VAL A 704 -5.91 -23.70 -25.12
CA VAL A 704 -5.10 -24.83 -25.61
C VAL A 704 -5.54 -25.32 -26.99
N THR A 705 -6.81 -25.15 -27.35
CA THR A 705 -7.28 -25.41 -28.73
C THR A 705 -7.09 -24.24 -29.68
N SER A 706 -6.91 -23.01 -29.15
CA SER A 706 -6.42 -21.87 -29.94
C SER A 706 -4.93 -21.66 -29.66
N SER A 707 -4.07 -22.12 -30.55
CA SER A 707 -2.61 -22.01 -30.54
C SER A 707 -2.09 -20.57 -30.56
N ASN A 708 -2.25 -19.77 -29.49
CA ASN A 708 -1.82 -18.36 -29.48
C ASN A 708 -1.47 -17.81 -28.10
N LEU A 709 -0.78 -18.61 -27.24
CA LEU A 709 -0.17 -18.07 -26.02
C LEU A 709 0.88 -17.00 -26.37
N TYR A 710 1.55 -17.15 -27.51
CA TYR A 710 2.58 -16.25 -28.02
C TYR A 710 2.18 -15.64 -29.36
N LYS A 711 2.28 -14.31 -29.45
CA LYS A 711 1.92 -13.54 -30.66
C LYS A 711 3.17 -13.09 -31.40
N TYR A 712 3.18 -13.28 -32.74
CA TYR A 712 4.25 -12.77 -33.58
C TYR A 712 4.17 -11.25 -33.69
N SER A 713 5.29 -10.54 -33.46
CA SER A 713 5.41 -9.10 -33.61
C SER A 713 6.78 -8.75 -34.18
N LYS A 714 6.84 -7.75 -35.08
CA LYS A 714 8.12 -7.21 -35.62
C LYS A 714 8.50 -5.86 -34.99
N GLU A 715 7.50 -5.04 -34.69
CA GLU A 715 7.67 -3.63 -34.32
C GLU A 715 7.55 -3.38 -32.81
N SER A 716 7.39 -4.42 -31.98
CA SER A 716 7.37 -4.28 -30.53
C SER A 716 8.78 -4.21 -29.94
N THR A 717 8.88 -3.75 -28.70
CA THR A 717 10.10 -3.86 -27.89
C THR A 717 10.43 -5.33 -27.63
N PHE A 718 11.70 -5.70 -27.79
CA PHE A 718 12.20 -7.05 -27.54
C PHE A 718 13.16 -7.09 -26.36
N PHE A 719 13.17 -8.23 -25.69
CA PHE A 719 14.15 -8.63 -24.69
C PHE A 719 15.01 -9.77 -25.26
N TYR A 720 16.27 -9.81 -24.85
CA TYR A 720 17.11 -10.96 -25.11
C TYR A 720 17.21 -11.79 -23.85
N VAL A 721 16.98 -13.07 -23.94
CA VAL A 721 16.86 -13.99 -22.81
C VAL A 721 17.91 -15.09 -22.91
N ILE A 722 18.53 -15.39 -21.78
CA ILE A 722 19.50 -16.45 -21.59
C ILE A 722 19.04 -17.27 -20.37
N THR A 723 18.80 -18.56 -20.57
CA THR A 723 18.43 -19.50 -19.50
C THR A 723 19.42 -20.64 -19.40
N GLY A 724 19.84 -20.99 -18.20
CA GLY A 724 20.77 -22.09 -17.98
C GLY A 724 21.06 -22.36 -16.51
N GLU A 725 21.70 -23.49 -16.23
CA GLU A 725 22.26 -23.78 -14.92
C GLU A 725 23.58 -23.02 -14.79
N THR A 726 23.64 -22.09 -13.83
CA THR A 726 24.88 -21.38 -13.56
C THR A 726 25.62 -22.00 -12.40
N THR A 727 26.90 -22.28 -12.59
CA THR A 727 27.80 -22.64 -11.49
C THR A 727 28.04 -21.40 -10.60
N LYS A 728 28.11 -21.57 -9.29
CA LYS A 728 28.24 -20.46 -8.30
C LYS A 728 29.51 -19.60 -8.48
N GLU A 729 30.41 -19.98 -9.35
CA GLU A 729 31.75 -19.33 -9.53
C GLU A 729 31.78 -18.29 -10.65
N THR A 730 30.83 -18.29 -11.60
CA THR A 730 30.81 -17.33 -12.71
C THR A 730 29.77 -16.25 -12.50
N ASN A 731 30.21 -14.99 -12.36
CA ASN A 731 29.26 -13.86 -12.28
C ASN A 731 28.83 -13.48 -13.72
N VAL A 732 27.89 -14.25 -14.26
CA VAL A 732 27.35 -14.13 -15.62
C VAL A 732 26.84 -12.73 -15.93
N GLU A 733 26.22 -12.06 -14.95
CA GLU A 733 25.70 -10.70 -15.11
C GLU A 733 26.81 -9.67 -15.40
N ILE A 734 27.95 -9.77 -14.70
CA ILE A 734 29.13 -8.91 -14.95
C ILE A 734 29.74 -9.22 -16.32
N GLN A 735 29.85 -10.46 -16.69
CA GLN A 735 30.43 -10.88 -17.99
C GLN A 735 29.55 -10.37 -19.15
N LEU A 736 28.25 -10.49 -19.07
CA LEU A 736 27.33 -9.97 -20.06
C LEU A 736 27.34 -8.44 -20.13
N ASN A 737 27.43 -7.74 -18.99
CA ASN A 737 27.53 -6.28 -18.97
C ASN A 737 28.86 -5.81 -19.62
N ASN A 738 29.96 -6.50 -19.35
CA ASN A 738 31.27 -6.20 -20.00
C ASN A 738 31.22 -6.44 -21.50
N TYR A 739 30.57 -7.54 -21.94
CA TYR A 739 30.35 -7.82 -23.36
C TYR A 739 29.55 -6.71 -24.02
N ASN A 740 28.42 -6.32 -23.40
CA ASN A 740 27.57 -5.25 -23.90
C ASN A 740 28.29 -3.91 -24.00
N GLN A 741 29.10 -3.57 -22.99
CA GLN A 741 29.91 -2.34 -23.01
C GLN A 741 30.96 -2.33 -24.12
N LYS A 742 31.59 -3.49 -24.37
CA LYS A 742 32.63 -3.62 -25.38
C LYS A 742 32.09 -3.54 -26.81
N PHE A 743 30.98 -4.22 -27.10
CA PHE A 743 30.45 -4.38 -28.46
C PHE A 743 29.22 -3.52 -28.79
N PHE A 744 28.53 -3.02 -27.77
CA PHE A 744 27.28 -2.22 -27.89
C PHE A 744 27.34 -0.95 -27.05
N GLY A 745 28.51 -0.38 -26.78
CA GLY A 745 28.72 0.76 -25.86
C GLY A 745 27.94 2.03 -26.20
N SER A 746 27.44 2.17 -27.44
CA SER A 746 26.55 3.26 -27.84
C SER A 746 25.09 3.09 -27.41
N THR A 747 24.71 1.91 -26.90
CA THR A 747 23.36 1.58 -26.43
C THR A 747 23.45 1.03 -25.00
N PRO A 748 22.82 1.66 -23.98
CA PRO A 748 22.92 1.20 -22.60
C PRO A 748 22.10 -0.10 -22.40
N LEU A 749 22.66 -1.25 -22.77
CA LEU A 749 22.07 -2.56 -22.60
C LEU A 749 22.32 -3.06 -21.17
N GLN A 750 21.30 -2.98 -20.31
CA GLN A 750 21.38 -3.45 -18.92
C GLN A 750 20.94 -4.91 -18.82
N VAL A 751 21.77 -5.75 -18.19
CA VAL A 751 21.45 -7.12 -17.85
C VAL A 751 20.73 -7.16 -16.51
N LYS A 752 19.67 -7.96 -16.42
CA LYS A 752 18.94 -8.27 -15.20
C LYS A 752 18.75 -9.77 -15.08
N SER A 753 18.61 -10.26 -13.87
CA SER A 753 18.36 -11.68 -13.61
C SER A 753 17.10 -11.91 -12.77
N LEU A 754 16.49 -13.06 -12.94
CA LEU A 754 15.38 -13.54 -12.11
C LEU A 754 15.43 -15.07 -11.98
N VAL A 755 14.85 -15.61 -10.92
CA VAL A 755 14.70 -17.05 -10.75
C VAL A 755 13.51 -17.53 -11.58
N PHE A 756 13.74 -18.49 -12.48
CA PHE A 756 12.76 -19.02 -13.41
C PHE A 756 12.68 -20.53 -13.27
N SER A 757 11.61 -21.01 -12.63
CA SER A 757 11.47 -22.40 -12.20
C SER A 757 12.68 -22.85 -11.35
N ASN A 758 13.47 -23.82 -11.81
CA ASN A 758 14.69 -24.33 -11.16
C ASN A 758 15.99 -23.77 -11.78
N LYS A 759 15.88 -22.80 -12.72
CA LYS A 759 17.02 -22.22 -13.47
C LYS A 759 17.13 -20.73 -13.18
N GLN A 760 18.28 -20.15 -13.50
CA GLN A 760 18.45 -18.70 -13.53
C GLN A 760 18.21 -18.19 -14.94
N LEU A 761 17.40 -17.12 -15.06
CA LEU A 761 17.09 -16.43 -16.30
C LEU A 761 17.71 -15.04 -16.27
N PHE A 762 18.60 -14.78 -17.23
CA PHE A 762 19.15 -13.46 -17.48
C PHE A 762 18.41 -12.83 -18.65
N TYR A 763 18.09 -11.55 -18.56
CA TYR A 763 17.45 -10.84 -19.66
C TYR A 763 18.01 -9.44 -19.84
N ILE A 764 18.08 -9.02 -21.10
CA ILE A 764 18.59 -7.74 -21.53
C ILE A 764 17.44 -7.00 -22.19
N LYS A 765 17.16 -5.80 -21.70
CA LYS A 765 16.05 -4.95 -22.17
C LYS A 765 16.47 -3.98 -23.28
N GLN A 766 15.47 -3.44 -23.99
CA GLN A 766 15.55 -2.26 -24.84
C GLN A 766 15.98 -2.48 -26.31
N PHE A 767 15.71 -3.64 -26.87
CA PHE A 767 15.77 -3.77 -28.32
C PHE A 767 14.50 -3.19 -28.96
N LYS A 768 14.64 -2.15 -29.78
CA LYS A 768 13.50 -1.38 -30.30
C LYS A 768 12.56 -2.18 -31.23
N ASN A 769 13.04 -3.23 -31.86
CA ASN A 769 12.29 -4.12 -32.72
C ASN A 769 12.99 -5.48 -32.89
N GLN A 770 12.34 -6.40 -33.59
CA GLN A 770 12.87 -7.75 -33.87
C GLN A 770 14.26 -7.72 -34.52
N ASN A 771 14.51 -6.84 -35.50
CA ASN A 771 15.77 -6.82 -36.25
C ASN A 771 16.97 -6.49 -35.35
N THR A 772 16.82 -5.56 -34.42
CA THR A 772 17.87 -5.20 -33.46
C THR A 772 18.13 -6.32 -32.47
N ALA A 773 17.10 -7.04 -32.02
CA ALA A 773 17.26 -8.21 -31.14
C ALA A 773 17.86 -9.41 -31.90
N LYS A 774 17.47 -9.64 -33.14
CA LYS A 774 18.06 -10.70 -34.01
C LYS A 774 19.54 -10.44 -34.32
N LYS A 775 19.90 -9.17 -34.57
CA LYS A 775 21.31 -8.80 -34.76
C LYS A 775 22.14 -9.13 -33.52
N TYR A 776 21.66 -8.73 -32.33
CA TYR A 776 22.31 -9.06 -31.08
C TYR A 776 22.43 -10.58 -30.85
N HIS A 777 21.39 -11.34 -31.20
CA HIS A 777 21.39 -12.81 -31.13
C HIS A 777 22.48 -13.41 -32.00
N ASN A 778 22.60 -12.94 -33.23
CA ASN A 778 23.61 -13.45 -34.14
C ASN A 778 25.05 -13.10 -33.66
N ASP A 779 25.25 -11.88 -33.19
CA ASP A 779 26.53 -11.40 -32.68
C ASP A 779 27.01 -12.20 -31.45
N ILE A 780 26.12 -12.43 -30.48
CA ILE A 780 26.47 -13.15 -29.24
C ILE A 780 26.63 -14.66 -29.48
N THR A 781 25.78 -15.27 -30.32
CA THR A 781 25.84 -16.70 -30.64
C THR A 781 27.07 -17.05 -31.48
N SER A 782 27.57 -16.08 -32.29
CA SER A 782 28.84 -16.24 -33.04
C SER A 782 30.08 -16.07 -32.16
N SER A 783 29.96 -15.57 -30.94
CA SER A 783 31.05 -15.33 -29.99
C SER A 783 31.28 -16.55 -29.07
N SER A 784 31.68 -17.70 -29.66
CA SER A 784 31.89 -18.97 -28.95
C SER A 784 32.82 -18.84 -27.74
N ASP A 785 33.94 -18.12 -27.90
CA ASP A 785 34.96 -17.91 -26.85
C ASP A 785 34.37 -17.13 -25.66
N PHE A 786 33.49 -16.16 -25.94
CA PHE A 786 32.77 -15.44 -24.88
C PHE A 786 31.78 -16.35 -24.14
N LEU A 787 30.98 -17.10 -24.89
CA LEU A 787 29.99 -18.01 -24.27
C LEU A 787 30.65 -19.08 -23.40
N GLU A 788 31.82 -19.57 -23.79
CA GLU A 788 32.59 -20.52 -23.00
C GLU A 788 33.20 -19.87 -21.75
N SER A 789 33.83 -18.70 -21.88
CA SER A 789 34.43 -17.98 -20.75
C SER A 789 33.38 -17.46 -19.73
N ALA A 790 32.17 -17.15 -20.19
CA ALA A 790 31.06 -16.72 -19.36
C ALA A 790 30.26 -17.88 -18.75
N GLY A 791 30.59 -19.13 -19.03
CA GLY A 791 29.88 -20.32 -18.55
C GLY A 791 28.52 -20.54 -19.20
N LEU A 792 28.30 -19.95 -20.39
CA LEU A 792 27.02 -19.94 -21.10
C LEU A 792 26.92 -20.93 -22.28
N LYS A 793 27.96 -21.77 -22.47
CA LYS A 793 28.03 -22.70 -23.60
C LYS A 793 26.80 -23.63 -23.73
N ASN A 794 26.24 -24.06 -22.61
CA ASN A 794 25.06 -24.94 -22.55
C ASN A 794 23.76 -24.21 -22.24
N SER A 795 23.74 -22.88 -22.33
CA SER A 795 22.56 -22.08 -22.06
C SER A 795 21.68 -21.97 -23.30
N THR A 796 20.37 -21.81 -23.07
CA THR A 796 19.40 -21.51 -24.12
C THR A 796 19.33 -20.00 -24.34
N LEU A 797 19.50 -19.57 -25.60
CA LEU A 797 19.57 -18.17 -25.97
C LEU A 797 18.48 -17.86 -27.01
N TYR A 798 17.67 -16.85 -26.75
CA TYR A 798 16.61 -16.39 -27.67
C TYR A 798 16.23 -14.95 -27.42
N TYR A 799 15.51 -14.36 -28.36
CA TYR A 799 14.88 -13.05 -28.16
C TYR A 799 13.36 -13.18 -28.15
N ILE A 800 12.71 -12.29 -27.41
CA ILE A 800 11.29 -12.39 -27.11
C ILE A 800 10.68 -10.99 -27.07
N SER A 801 9.46 -10.79 -27.64
CA SER A 801 8.75 -9.54 -27.48
C SER A 801 8.33 -9.32 -26.04
N GLU A 802 8.24 -8.06 -25.62
CA GLU A 802 7.88 -7.73 -24.23
C GLU A 802 6.55 -8.38 -23.79
N ALA A 803 5.55 -8.42 -24.66
CA ALA A 803 4.26 -9.06 -24.40
C ALA A 803 4.44 -10.58 -24.16
N ASN A 804 5.18 -11.26 -25.04
CA ASN A 804 5.46 -12.68 -24.90
C ASN A 804 6.35 -12.99 -23.69
N PHE A 805 7.28 -12.09 -23.32
CA PHE A 805 8.09 -12.24 -22.13
C PHE A 805 7.26 -12.23 -20.84
N ARG A 806 6.26 -11.34 -20.77
CA ARG A 806 5.31 -11.33 -19.65
C ARG A 806 4.51 -12.64 -19.56
N SER A 807 4.09 -13.17 -20.71
CA SER A 807 3.40 -14.47 -20.78
C SER A 807 4.32 -15.60 -20.34
N LEU A 808 5.57 -15.64 -20.81
CA LEU A 808 6.58 -16.64 -20.44
C LEU A 808 6.88 -16.65 -18.94
N VAL A 809 7.07 -15.48 -18.33
CA VAL A 809 7.35 -15.36 -16.89
C VAL A 809 6.15 -15.83 -16.06
N LYS A 810 4.93 -15.64 -16.56
CA LYS A 810 3.69 -16.07 -15.91
C LYS A 810 3.43 -17.57 -16.06
N SER A 811 3.54 -18.12 -17.27
CA SER A 811 3.29 -19.53 -17.56
C SER A 811 4.42 -20.45 -17.06
N LYS A 812 5.67 -19.94 -17.06
CA LYS A 812 6.91 -20.71 -16.83
C LYS A 812 7.17 -21.84 -17.83
N GLU A 813 6.50 -21.83 -18.97
CA GLU A 813 6.56 -22.83 -20.03
C GLU A 813 7.54 -22.43 -21.14
N GLU A 814 8.84 -22.61 -20.88
CA GLU A 814 9.91 -22.19 -21.79
C GLU A 814 9.92 -23.01 -23.10
N GLU A 815 9.67 -24.31 -23.04
CA GLU A 815 9.70 -25.20 -24.20
C GLU A 815 8.66 -24.82 -25.25
N GLU A 816 7.49 -24.40 -24.81
CA GLU A 816 6.42 -23.94 -25.72
C GLU A 816 6.82 -22.65 -26.43
N TYR A 817 7.44 -21.70 -25.69
CA TYR A 817 7.98 -20.49 -26.33
C TYR A 817 9.09 -20.82 -27.33
N LEU A 818 9.99 -21.73 -27.02
CA LEU A 818 11.07 -22.14 -27.92
C LEU A 818 10.56 -22.80 -29.21
N SER A 819 9.48 -23.57 -29.10
CA SER A 819 8.77 -24.11 -30.29
C SER A 819 8.17 -22.98 -31.13
N PHE A 820 7.52 -22.01 -30.52
CA PHE A 820 7.01 -20.80 -31.18
C PHE A 820 8.14 -19.98 -31.81
N PHE A 821 9.24 -19.75 -31.09
CA PHE A 821 10.42 -19.04 -31.58
C PHE A 821 11.03 -19.66 -32.82
N LYS A 822 11.22 -20.99 -32.83
CA LYS A 822 11.72 -21.74 -33.99
C LYS A 822 10.80 -21.62 -35.20
N ASN A 823 9.47 -21.61 -34.99
CA ASN A 823 8.50 -21.59 -36.07
C ASN A 823 8.26 -20.18 -36.66
N LYS A 824 8.47 -19.10 -35.89
CA LYS A 824 8.09 -17.75 -36.27
C LYS A 824 9.24 -16.76 -36.44
N TYR A 825 10.39 -17.00 -35.77
CA TYR A 825 11.49 -16.04 -35.71
C TYR A 825 12.83 -16.56 -36.30
N ASN A 826 12.96 -17.87 -36.55
CA ASN A 826 14.13 -18.46 -37.25
C ASN A 826 13.98 -18.50 -38.77
#